data_44978d11f7285ecc31f2133298a11884
#
_entry.id   44978d11f7285ecc31f2133298a11884
#
_cell.length_a   1.000
_cell.length_b   1.000
_cell.length_c   1.000
_cell.angle_alpha   90.00
_cell.angle_beta   90.00
_cell.angle_gamma   90.00
#
_symmetry.space_group_name_H-M   'P 1'
#
loop_
_entity.id
_entity.type
_entity.pdbx_description
1 polymer ?
#
loop_
_entity_poly.entity_id
_entity_poly.type
_entity_poly.pdbx_seq_one_letter_code
_entity_poly.pdbx_strand_id
1 'polypeptide(L)'
;MIQLTDHGMYLVNGVPQETAATDREEARRRTMAWQILQAHNVSPDPMQLRIRFDAMVSHDITYVGIIQQARASGMKEFPIPYALTNCHNSLCAVGGTINEDDHMFGLSAAKKYGGIYVPANQSVIHSYAREQMAKCGSMILGSDSHTRYGALGTMAVGEGGPELAKQLLKNTWDTPMPKVVLVYLTGKPRQGIGPHDVAIALVKATFESGFVNNCVLEFAGPGIKSLPIDFRNGIDVMTTETTCLSSIWETDEVTRGFYEAHKRPEDYKPLHPGQDAYYDKMITIDLSRMESMIALPFHPSNAWTIHEFLENAQELLAKVEADAKRRFPKANPQLTDKIHDGAVWADQGVIAGCSGGLFDNITEAADIVRGHYTGSGAFSFDVYPTSVPVSLELMKVGSTADLLASGAIIKPSFCGPCFGAGDVPANNGLSLRHTTRNFPNREGSKPGEGQFAAVCLMDARSIAATAANGGRITAATDVEYTPVHHEYHFDKEVYDNRLYYGFGKADPSVELVMGPNITDWPKMYNLTENLLVELAAVIHDPVTTTDELIPSGETSSYRSNPLRLAEFTLSRRVPEYVPRAKDVAAREAQRRSGQVPASLLETLGRVGDAQALAQTTQFGSCVFANKPGDGSAREQAASCQKVLGGFANICYEYATKRYRSNCINWGILPFTIDQGTPFDYQPGDCVFVPGIRAAIENGAEDIPAQVICRDGSTHDLLLHVRGLTQDEKEIILDGCLMNYYAARM
;
A
#
# COMPACT_ATOMS: atom_id res chain seq x y z
N MET A 1 -23.66 11.46 8.79
CA MET A 1 -22.82 10.47 8.11
C MET A 1 -21.65 10.06 8.99
N ILE A 2 -20.53 10.78 9.00
CA ILE A 2 -19.36 10.46 9.85
C ILE A 2 -19.09 11.62 10.82
N GLN A 3 -18.76 11.29 12.08
CA GLN A 3 -18.36 12.26 13.11
C GLN A 3 -17.03 11.82 13.74
N LEU A 4 -16.12 12.77 13.94
CA LEU A 4 -14.82 12.57 14.56
C LEU A 4 -14.84 13.13 15.98
N THR A 5 -14.37 12.33 16.96
CA THR A 5 -14.19 12.72 18.36
C THR A 5 -12.70 12.63 18.68
N ASP A 6 -12.07 13.80 18.87
CA ASP A 6 -10.61 13.92 19.04
C ASP A 6 -10.14 13.86 20.50
N HIS A 7 -10.86 13.15 21.33
CA HIS A 7 -10.50 12.86 22.72
C HIS A 7 -10.85 11.43 23.08
N GLY A 8 -10.32 10.97 24.21
CA GLY A 8 -10.48 9.60 24.66
C GLY A 8 -11.92 9.24 25.02
N MET A 9 -12.31 8.03 24.68
CA MET A 9 -13.65 7.48 24.91
C MET A 9 -13.56 6.08 25.52
N TYR A 10 -14.49 5.74 26.38
CA TYR A 10 -14.68 4.38 26.90
C TYR A 10 -15.86 3.71 26.21
N LEU A 11 -15.77 2.41 25.99
CA LEU A 11 -16.88 1.61 25.50
C LEU A 11 -17.53 0.84 26.68
N VAL A 12 -18.50 1.48 27.35
CA VAL A 12 -19.15 0.93 28.53
C VAL A 12 -20.41 0.17 28.12
N ASN A 13 -20.43 -1.14 28.36
CA ASN A 13 -21.54 -2.02 27.94
C ASN A 13 -21.92 -1.87 26.43
N GLY A 14 -20.92 -1.67 25.56
CA GLY A 14 -21.13 -1.47 24.14
C GLY A 14 -21.61 -0.08 23.73
N VAL A 15 -21.64 0.90 24.65
CA VAL A 15 -22.02 2.30 24.39
C VAL A 15 -20.84 3.23 24.68
N PRO A 16 -20.47 4.12 23.75
CA PRO A 16 -19.40 5.08 23.96
C PRO A 16 -19.75 6.09 25.09
N GLN A 17 -18.82 6.33 26.00
CA GLN A 17 -18.93 7.27 27.11
C GLN A 17 -17.59 7.97 27.36
N GLU A 18 -17.63 9.21 27.86
CA GLU A 18 -16.42 9.98 28.18
C GLU A 18 -15.73 9.51 29.47
N THR A 19 -16.47 8.84 30.35
CA THR A 19 -15.98 8.37 31.67
C THR A 19 -16.42 6.96 31.94
N ALA A 20 -15.60 6.21 32.67
CA ALA A 20 -15.92 4.89 33.21
C ALA A 20 -15.37 4.75 34.65
N ALA A 21 -15.73 3.65 35.30
CA ALA A 21 -15.21 3.33 36.62
C ALA A 21 -13.76 2.78 36.59
N THR A 22 -13.34 2.25 35.46
CA THR A 22 -12.04 1.62 35.27
C THR A 22 -10.96 2.67 35.00
N ASP A 23 -9.76 2.48 35.60
CA ASP A 23 -8.60 3.31 35.33
C ASP A 23 -8.22 3.25 33.84
N ARG A 24 -7.78 4.40 33.29
CA ARG A 24 -7.52 4.57 31.87
C ARG A 24 -6.47 3.58 31.34
N GLU A 25 -5.37 3.37 32.07
CA GLU A 25 -4.30 2.50 31.59
C GLU A 25 -4.72 1.02 31.67
N GLU A 26 -5.53 0.65 32.65
CA GLU A 26 -6.13 -0.68 32.71
C GLU A 26 -7.17 -0.87 31.59
N ALA A 27 -8.03 0.12 31.38
CA ALA A 27 -9.06 0.11 30.34
C ALA A 27 -8.47 0.02 28.91
N ARG A 28 -7.31 0.66 28.65
CA ARG A 28 -6.57 0.59 27.39
C ARG A 28 -6.16 -0.86 27.05
N ARG A 29 -5.83 -1.67 28.05
CA ARG A 29 -5.46 -3.08 27.88
C ARG A 29 -6.63 -3.98 27.49
N ARG A 30 -7.85 -3.46 27.52
CA ARG A 30 -9.09 -4.19 27.24
C ARG A 30 -9.53 -4.10 25.79
N THR A 31 -8.85 -3.32 24.93
CA THR A 31 -9.09 -3.28 23.49
C THR A 31 -8.64 -4.61 22.84
N MET A 32 -9.33 -5.03 21.78
CA MET A 32 -8.94 -6.21 21.00
C MET A 32 -7.53 -6.04 20.41
N ALA A 33 -7.25 -4.83 19.93
CA ALA A 33 -5.95 -4.48 19.36
C ALA A 33 -4.81 -4.70 20.37
N TRP A 34 -4.96 -4.21 21.60
CA TRP A 34 -3.97 -4.44 22.66
C TRP A 34 -3.74 -5.93 22.91
N GLN A 35 -4.83 -6.69 23.08
CA GLN A 35 -4.75 -8.11 23.41
C GLN A 35 -4.04 -8.92 22.31
N ILE A 36 -4.35 -8.65 21.04
CA ILE A 36 -3.73 -9.35 19.91
C ILE A 36 -2.25 -8.95 19.80
N LEU A 37 -1.92 -7.67 19.87
CA LEU A 37 -0.53 -7.19 19.79
C LEU A 37 0.33 -7.76 20.94
N GLN A 38 -0.18 -7.79 22.18
CA GLN A 38 0.57 -8.34 23.32
C GLN A 38 0.72 -9.87 23.23
N ALA A 39 -0.25 -10.58 22.65
CA ALA A 39 -0.14 -12.03 22.46
C ALA A 39 0.99 -12.41 21.47
N HIS A 40 1.38 -11.50 20.57
CA HIS A 40 2.44 -11.69 19.57
C HIS A 40 3.75 -10.95 19.92
N ASN A 41 3.73 -10.19 21.03
CA ASN A 41 4.89 -9.41 21.48
C ASN A 41 5.88 -10.26 22.26
N VAL A 42 7.12 -10.31 21.81
CA VAL A 42 8.22 -10.98 22.52
C VAL A 42 9.11 -9.99 23.29
N SER A 43 8.79 -8.69 23.29
CA SER A 43 9.46 -7.69 24.09
C SER A 43 9.01 -7.76 25.57
N PRO A 44 9.92 -7.54 26.54
CA PRO A 44 9.53 -7.39 27.94
C PRO A 44 8.80 -6.06 28.21
N ASP A 45 8.96 -5.05 27.33
CA ASP A 45 8.27 -3.77 27.41
C ASP A 45 6.98 -3.81 26.58
N PRO A 46 5.80 -3.68 27.23
CA PRO A 46 4.51 -3.72 26.52
C PRO A 46 4.28 -2.48 25.64
N MET A 47 5.09 -1.43 25.79
CA MET A 47 4.98 -0.21 24.99
C MET A 47 5.95 -0.17 23.80
N GLN A 48 6.96 -1.02 23.78
CA GLN A 48 7.90 -1.21 22.67
C GLN A 48 7.77 -2.63 22.15
N LEU A 49 6.93 -2.79 21.14
CA LEU A 49 6.55 -4.11 20.63
C LEU A 49 7.63 -4.70 19.73
N ARG A 50 7.85 -6.00 19.89
CA ARG A 50 8.64 -6.85 18.99
C ARG A 50 7.76 -8.02 18.56
N ILE A 51 7.13 -7.86 17.40
CA ILE A 51 6.05 -8.77 16.95
C ILE A 51 6.62 -9.91 16.09
N ARG A 52 6.14 -11.13 16.37
CA ARG A 52 6.25 -12.29 15.49
C ARG A 52 4.88 -12.60 14.89
N PHE A 53 4.84 -12.71 13.58
CA PHE A 53 3.62 -13.02 12.85
C PHE A 53 3.38 -14.52 12.75
N ASP A 54 2.11 -14.92 12.61
CA ASP A 54 1.71 -16.33 12.44
C ASP A 54 1.86 -16.81 11.00
N ALA A 55 1.72 -15.92 10.02
CA ALA A 55 1.81 -16.23 8.61
C ALA A 55 2.22 -15.02 7.78
N MET A 56 2.62 -15.26 6.53
CA MET A 56 3.01 -14.25 5.57
C MET A 56 2.33 -14.46 4.22
N VAL A 57 2.12 -13.35 3.49
CA VAL A 57 1.60 -13.35 2.12
C VAL A 57 2.37 -12.36 1.25
N SER A 58 2.67 -12.75 0.01
CA SER A 58 3.32 -11.87 -0.97
C SER A 58 2.80 -12.14 -2.37
N HIS A 59 2.98 -11.16 -3.25
CA HIS A 59 2.62 -11.28 -4.65
C HIS A 59 3.87 -11.25 -5.56
N ASP A 60 3.67 -11.62 -6.82
CA ASP A 60 4.70 -11.86 -7.82
C ASP A 60 5.64 -10.67 -8.12
N ILE A 61 5.22 -9.44 -7.87
CA ILE A 61 6.10 -8.28 -8.01
C ILE A 61 6.94 -7.97 -6.75
N THR A 62 6.90 -8.82 -5.72
CA THR A 62 7.65 -8.60 -4.45
C THR A 62 8.37 -9.82 -3.95
N TYR A 63 7.79 -11.03 -4.03
CA TYR A 63 8.36 -12.19 -3.35
C TYR A 63 9.76 -12.59 -3.87
N VAL A 64 10.07 -12.37 -5.15
CA VAL A 64 11.41 -12.68 -5.68
C VAL A 64 12.47 -11.91 -4.93
N GLY A 65 12.31 -10.58 -4.82
CA GLY A 65 13.25 -9.72 -4.09
C GLY A 65 13.35 -10.04 -2.61
N ILE A 66 12.21 -10.36 -1.96
CA ILE A 66 12.14 -10.76 -0.54
C ILE A 66 12.92 -12.06 -0.31
N ILE A 67 12.69 -13.07 -1.13
CA ILE A 67 13.34 -14.37 -1.01
C ILE A 67 14.83 -14.25 -1.33
N GLN A 68 15.22 -13.48 -2.34
CA GLN A 68 16.62 -13.21 -2.65
C GLN A 68 17.34 -12.53 -1.50
N GLN A 69 16.71 -11.53 -0.85
CA GLN A 69 17.25 -10.85 0.31
C GLN A 69 17.41 -11.80 1.51
N ALA A 70 16.38 -12.58 1.83
CA ALA A 70 16.44 -13.55 2.93
C ALA A 70 17.45 -14.66 2.67
N ARG A 71 17.55 -15.14 1.42
CA ARG A 71 18.55 -16.13 0.99
C ARG A 71 19.99 -15.61 1.15
N ALA A 72 20.24 -14.40 0.69
CA ALA A 72 21.55 -13.74 0.85
C ALA A 72 21.93 -13.55 2.33
N SER A 73 20.92 -13.48 3.20
CA SER A 73 21.04 -13.41 4.65
C SER A 73 21.00 -14.78 5.35
N GLY A 74 21.15 -15.91 4.63
CA GLY A 74 21.31 -17.25 5.18
C GLY A 74 20.03 -18.03 5.46
N MET A 75 18.87 -17.61 5.00
CA MET A 75 17.62 -18.38 5.12
C MET A 75 17.74 -19.78 4.51
N LYS A 76 17.23 -20.80 5.21
CA LYS A 76 17.24 -22.21 4.76
C LYS A 76 15.86 -22.78 4.49
N GLU A 77 14.84 -22.28 5.17
CA GLU A 77 13.43 -22.69 5.04
C GLU A 77 12.51 -21.53 5.46
N PHE A 78 11.25 -21.58 5.07
CA PHE A 78 10.24 -20.65 5.58
C PHE A 78 9.80 -21.09 6.98
N PRO A 79 10.02 -20.24 8.01
CA PRO A 79 9.76 -20.63 9.40
C PRO A 79 8.28 -20.62 9.77
N ILE A 80 7.45 -19.96 8.99
CA ILE A 80 6.00 -19.80 9.15
C ILE A 80 5.31 -20.01 7.79
N PRO A 81 4.00 -20.29 7.73
CA PRO A 81 3.27 -20.37 6.48
C PRO A 81 3.47 -19.11 5.64
N TYR A 82 3.96 -19.28 4.41
CA TYR A 82 4.20 -18.18 3.48
C TYR A 82 3.58 -18.49 2.12
N ALA A 83 2.58 -17.68 1.74
CA ALA A 83 1.91 -17.80 0.46
C ALA A 83 2.51 -16.85 -0.58
N LEU A 84 2.93 -17.42 -1.71
CA LEU A 84 3.45 -16.74 -2.88
C LEU A 84 2.34 -16.71 -3.93
N THR A 85 1.72 -15.55 -4.14
CA THR A 85 0.57 -15.39 -5.05
C THR A 85 0.99 -14.70 -6.34
N ASN A 86 0.44 -15.13 -7.46
CA ASN A 86 0.77 -14.60 -8.79
C ASN A 86 -0.43 -13.84 -9.36
N CYS A 87 -0.72 -12.67 -8.78
CA CYS A 87 -1.93 -11.93 -9.07
C CYS A 87 -1.70 -10.50 -9.58
N HIS A 88 -0.47 -9.99 -9.54
CA HIS A 88 -0.16 -8.63 -10.01
C HIS A 88 0.35 -8.64 -11.44
N ASN A 89 1.30 -9.48 -11.79
CA ASN A 89 1.73 -9.63 -13.17
C ASN A 89 0.87 -10.65 -13.95
N SER A 90 0.41 -11.72 -13.30
CA SER A 90 -0.53 -12.73 -13.85
C SER A 90 -0.34 -13.05 -15.35
N LEU A 91 0.90 -13.22 -15.79
CA LEU A 91 1.28 -13.44 -17.20
C LEU A 91 1.02 -12.21 -18.12
N CYS A 92 0.87 -11.02 -17.55
CA CYS A 92 0.83 -9.75 -18.28
C CYS A 92 2.21 -9.46 -18.89
N ALA A 93 2.48 -10.03 -20.07
CA ALA A 93 3.75 -9.89 -20.74
C ALA A 93 4.00 -8.44 -21.22
N VAL A 94 5.21 -7.94 -20.96
CA VAL A 94 5.74 -6.70 -21.56
C VAL A 94 6.65 -7.02 -22.78
N GLY A 95 6.38 -8.12 -23.46
CA GLY A 95 7.15 -8.59 -24.61
C GLY A 95 8.29 -9.54 -24.21
N GLY A 96 7.95 -10.76 -23.74
CA GLY A 96 8.93 -11.79 -23.38
C GLY A 96 8.46 -12.69 -22.23
N THR A 97 9.35 -13.51 -21.73
CA THR A 97 9.09 -14.52 -20.69
C THR A 97 9.16 -13.95 -19.26
N ILE A 98 9.45 -12.68 -19.11
CA ILE A 98 9.90 -12.02 -17.89
C ILE A 98 8.98 -12.26 -16.67
N ASN A 99 7.66 -12.24 -16.86
CA ASN A 99 6.71 -12.47 -15.77
C ASN A 99 6.60 -13.95 -15.41
N GLU A 100 6.64 -14.83 -16.41
CA GLU A 100 6.60 -16.27 -16.18
C GLU A 100 7.89 -16.77 -15.52
N ASP A 101 9.03 -16.15 -15.80
CA ASP A 101 10.29 -16.44 -15.10
C ASP A 101 10.18 -16.18 -13.60
N ASP A 102 9.50 -15.08 -13.18
CA ASP A 102 9.21 -14.79 -11.77
C ASP A 102 8.29 -15.86 -11.15
N HIS A 103 7.30 -16.35 -11.89
CA HIS A 103 6.39 -17.41 -11.43
C HIS A 103 7.12 -18.74 -11.28
N MET A 104 8.00 -19.09 -12.22
CA MET A 104 8.83 -20.30 -12.12
C MET A 104 9.82 -20.22 -10.96
N PHE A 105 10.40 -19.05 -10.70
CA PHE A 105 11.19 -18.81 -9.50
C PHE A 105 10.35 -19.05 -8.23
N GLY A 106 9.14 -18.48 -8.17
CA GLY A 106 8.22 -18.62 -7.03
C GLY A 106 7.86 -20.07 -6.73
N LEU A 107 7.54 -20.87 -7.77
CA LEU A 107 7.24 -22.29 -7.60
C LEU A 107 8.46 -23.08 -7.11
N SER A 108 9.65 -22.83 -7.69
CA SER A 108 10.89 -23.50 -7.25
C SER A 108 11.25 -23.10 -5.81
N ALA A 109 11.05 -21.84 -5.44
CA ALA A 109 11.27 -21.34 -4.09
C ALA A 109 10.30 -21.96 -3.07
N ALA A 110 9.00 -22.08 -3.43
CA ALA A 110 8.01 -22.74 -2.58
C ALA A 110 8.37 -24.20 -2.32
N LYS A 111 8.89 -24.92 -3.31
CA LYS A 111 9.39 -26.29 -3.16
C LYS A 111 10.63 -26.36 -2.31
N LYS A 112 11.61 -25.49 -2.60
CA LYS A 112 12.90 -25.47 -1.90
C LYS A 112 12.76 -25.10 -0.42
N TYR A 113 11.99 -24.07 -0.12
CA TYR A 113 11.90 -23.48 1.23
C TYR A 113 10.64 -23.87 1.99
N GLY A 114 9.73 -24.64 1.39
CA GLY A 114 8.51 -25.09 2.05
C GLY A 114 7.40 -24.04 2.11
N GLY A 115 7.09 -23.42 0.96
CA GLY A 115 6.03 -22.40 0.84
C GLY A 115 4.73 -22.92 0.24
N ILE A 116 3.76 -22.01 0.16
CA ILE A 116 2.51 -22.21 -0.56
C ILE A 116 2.61 -21.42 -1.87
N TYR A 117 2.35 -22.05 -3.02
CA TYR A 117 2.38 -21.37 -4.30
C TYR A 117 0.99 -21.32 -4.92
N VAL A 118 0.51 -20.10 -5.16
CA VAL A 118 -0.79 -19.82 -5.78
C VAL A 118 -0.55 -19.35 -7.20
N PRO A 119 -0.83 -20.18 -8.22
CA PRO A 119 -0.59 -19.83 -9.62
C PRO A 119 -1.38 -18.60 -10.09
N ALA A 120 -0.97 -18.03 -11.22
CA ALA A 120 -1.64 -16.92 -11.85
C ALA A 120 -3.14 -17.21 -12.08
N ASN A 121 -3.95 -16.18 -11.94
CA ASN A 121 -5.40 -16.18 -12.15
C ASN A 121 -6.23 -17.09 -11.22
N GLN A 122 -5.61 -17.65 -10.16
CA GLN A 122 -6.35 -18.46 -9.19
C GLN A 122 -7.03 -17.60 -8.10
N SER A 123 -6.32 -16.61 -7.58
CA SER A 123 -6.86 -15.69 -6.59
C SER A 123 -6.00 -14.44 -6.49
N VAL A 124 -6.59 -13.30 -6.19
CA VAL A 124 -5.83 -12.14 -5.72
C VAL A 124 -5.31 -12.40 -4.30
N ILE A 125 -4.17 -11.83 -3.95
CA ILE A 125 -3.45 -12.10 -2.69
C ILE A 125 -4.36 -12.04 -1.45
N HIS A 126 -5.17 -10.97 -1.32
CA HIS A 126 -5.96 -10.76 -0.10
C HIS A 126 -7.17 -11.68 -0.02
N SER A 127 -7.74 -12.12 -1.15
CA SER A 127 -8.82 -13.10 -1.15
C SER A 127 -8.29 -14.47 -0.76
N TYR A 128 -7.16 -14.89 -1.32
CA TYR A 128 -6.52 -16.13 -0.89
C TYR A 128 -6.23 -16.13 0.62
N ALA A 129 -5.66 -15.02 1.14
CA ALA A 129 -5.37 -14.91 2.56
C ALA A 129 -6.63 -14.99 3.44
N ARG A 130 -7.71 -14.31 3.05
CA ARG A 130 -9.02 -14.39 3.74
C ARG A 130 -9.59 -15.78 3.70
N GLU A 131 -9.63 -16.40 2.52
CA GLU A 131 -10.24 -17.73 2.29
C GLU A 131 -9.46 -18.87 2.96
N GLN A 132 -8.10 -18.77 3.09
CA GLN A 132 -7.26 -19.89 3.47
C GLN A 132 -6.34 -19.66 4.69
N MET A 133 -6.06 -18.41 5.09
CA MET A 133 -5.02 -18.13 6.09
C MET A 133 -5.50 -17.31 7.28
N ALA A 134 -6.50 -16.45 7.11
CA ALA A 134 -7.06 -15.64 8.20
C ALA A 134 -7.60 -16.55 9.32
N LYS A 135 -7.39 -16.11 10.58
CA LYS A 135 -7.81 -16.81 11.79
C LYS A 135 -8.03 -15.80 12.91
N CYS A 136 -9.14 -15.91 13.64
CA CYS A 136 -9.46 -14.98 14.70
C CYS A 136 -8.37 -14.91 15.78
N GLY A 137 -7.88 -13.68 16.01
CA GLY A 137 -6.82 -13.38 16.97
C GLY A 137 -5.39 -13.64 16.48
N SER A 138 -5.20 -14.04 15.20
CA SER A 138 -3.89 -14.17 14.59
C SER A 138 -3.39 -12.85 13.99
N MET A 139 -2.09 -12.82 13.63
CA MET A 139 -1.45 -11.73 12.92
C MET A 139 -0.80 -12.20 11.62
N ILE A 140 -1.04 -11.48 10.52
CA ILE A 140 -0.47 -11.78 9.20
C ILE A 140 0.31 -10.58 8.68
N LEU A 141 1.53 -10.82 8.17
CA LEU A 141 2.36 -9.83 7.50
C LEU A 141 2.29 -10.03 5.99
N GLY A 142 2.02 -8.96 5.25
CA GLY A 142 1.98 -9.00 3.79
C GLY A 142 2.88 -7.99 3.12
N SER A 143 3.32 -8.29 1.91
CA SER A 143 4.12 -7.38 1.10
C SER A 143 3.28 -6.33 0.34
N ASP A 144 1.97 -6.39 0.48
CA ASP A 144 1.03 -5.41 -0.09
C ASP A 144 0.40 -4.55 1.03
N SER A 145 0.21 -3.27 0.75
CA SER A 145 -0.34 -2.31 1.71
C SER A 145 -1.78 -2.60 2.12
N HIS A 146 -2.56 -3.29 1.25
CA HIS A 146 -3.94 -3.68 1.53
C HIS A 146 -4.05 -4.99 2.33
N THR A 147 -2.98 -5.43 2.96
CA THR A 147 -2.99 -6.56 3.89
C THR A 147 -3.82 -6.17 5.11
N ARG A 148 -5.13 -6.38 5.02
CA ARG A 148 -6.17 -6.07 6.01
C ARG A 148 -7.17 -7.22 6.06
N TYR A 149 -7.27 -7.86 7.21
CA TYR A 149 -8.17 -9.00 7.44
C TYR A 149 -8.90 -8.87 8.77
N GLY A 150 -9.01 -7.63 9.27
CA GLY A 150 -9.64 -7.28 10.55
C GLY A 150 -11.09 -7.73 10.62
N ALA A 151 -11.84 -7.64 9.52
CA ALA A 151 -13.23 -8.09 9.43
C ALA A 151 -13.40 -9.60 9.73
N LEU A 152 -12.32 -10.37 9.60
CA LEU A 152 -12.27 -11.80 9.94
C LEU A 152 -11.59 -12.06 11.29
N GLY A 153 -11.40 -11.03 12.12
CA GLY A 153 -10.75 -11.15 13.41
C GLY A 153 -9.23 -11.37 13.35
N THR A 154 -8.59 -11.15 12.19
CA THR A 154 -7.14 -11.27 12.00
C THR A 154 -6.52 -9.88 11.85
N MET A 155 -5.61 -9.52 12.76
CA MET A 155 -4.87 -8.26 12.61
C MET A 155 -3.77 -8.44 11.55
N ALA A 156 -3.83 -7.65 10.50
CA ALA A 156 -2.90 -7.79 9.39
C ALA A 156 -2.21 -6.48 9.06
N VAL A 157 -0.93 -6.56 8.72
CA VAL A 157 -0.06 -5.41 8.44
C VAL A 157 0.58 -5.58 7.08
N GLY A 158 0.54 -4.52 6.28
CA GLY A 158 1.27 -4.44 5.01
C GLY A 158 2.59 -3.71 5.20
N GLU A 159 3.71 -4.36 4.83
CA GLU A 159 5.06 -3.79 4.97
C GLU A 159 5.91 -4.00 3.72
N GLY A 160 7.08 -3.40 3.69
CA GLY A 160 8.06 -3.58 2.62
C GLY A 160 8.82 -4.90 2.73
N GLY A 161 9.45 -5.29 1.62
CA GLY A 161 10.18 -6.56 1.51
C GLY A 161 11.15 -6.87 2.65
N PRO A 162 11.97 -5.90 3.10
CA PRO A 162 12.90 -6.14 4.22
C PRO A 162 12.23 -6.55 5.54
N GLU A 163 11.03 -6.04 5.85
CA GLU A 163 10.31 -6.47 7.06
C GLU A 163 9.83 -7.93 6.95
N LEU A 164 9.43 -8.34 5.74
CA LEU A 164 9.12 -9.75 5.49
C LEU A 164 10.37 -10.62 5.56
N ALA A 165 11.50 -10.15 5.01
CA ALA A 165 12.77 -10.86 5.11
C ALA A 165 13.20 -11.06 6.58
N LYS A 166 12.99 -10.08 7.47
CA LYS A 166 13.23 -10.24 8.92
C LYS A 166 12.43 -11.42 9.50
N GLN A 167 11.14 -11.55 9.15
CA GLN A 167 10.33 -12.67 9.63
C GLN A 167 10.84 -14.01 9.09
N LEU A 168 11.27 -14.07 7.81
CA LEU A 168 11.90 -15.26 7.23
C LEU A 168 13.23 -15.63 7.92
N LEU A 169 13.90 -14.68 8.54
CA LEU A 169 15.11 -14.87 9.34
C LEU A 169 14.80 -15.05 10.85
N LYS A 170 13.54 -15.29 11.21
CA LYS A 170 13.05 -15.47 12.59
C LYS A 170 13.29 -14.26 13.51
N ASN A 171 13.42 -13.08 12.93
CA ASN A 171 13.49 -11.81 13.66
C ASN A 171 12.08 -11.20 13.81
N THR A 172 11.99 -10.00 14.38
CA THR A 172 10.74 -9.34 14.77
C THR A 172 10.42 -8.13 13.90
N TRP A 173 9.17 -7.74 13.89
CA TRP A 173 8.71 -6.44 13.42
C TRP A 173 8.56 -5.53 14.63
N ASP A 174 9.33 -4.45 14.65
CA ASP A 174 9.45 -3.57 15.80
C ASP A 174 8.61 -2.31 15.62
N THR A 175 7.85 -1.94 16.66
CA THR A 175 7.01 -0.73 16.64
C THR A 175 6.65 -0.30 18.06
N PRO A 176 6.53 1.00 18.36
CA PRO A 176 5.88 1.43 19.59
C PRO A 176 4.42 0.97 19.62
N MET A 177 3.87 0.79 20.82
CA MET A 177 2.45 0.46 20.98
C MET A 177 1.58 1.54 20.31
N PRO A 178 0.79 1.19 19.29
CA PRO A 178 -0.01 2.18 18.57
C PRO A 178 -1.19 2.67 19.42
N LYS A 179 -1.66 3.88 19.14
CA LYS A 179 -2.96 4.34 19.61
C LYS A 179 -4.07 3.52 18.96
N VAL A 180 -5.16 3.31 19.70
CA VAL A 180 -6.35 2.61 19.22
C VAL A 180 -7.49 3.59 19.07
N VAL A 181 -8.12 3.59 17.90
CA VAL A 181 -9.27 4.46 17.57
C VAL A 181 -10.51 3.61 17.43
N LEU A 182 -11.56 3.90 18.19
CA LEU A 182 -12.86 3.24 18.06
C LEU A 182 -13.56 3.70 16.79
N VAL A 183 -13.95 2.79 15.91
CA VAL A 183 -14.88 3.04 14.80
C VAL A 183 -16.23 2.44 15.19
N TYR A 184 -17.13 3.31 15.64
CA TYR A 184 -18.43 2.93 16.18
C TYR A 184 -19.50 2.99 15.11
N LEU A 185 -20.00 1.82 14.69
CA LEU A 185 -20.98 1.67 13.63
C LEU A 185 -22.41 1.64 14.20
N THR A 186 -23.29 2.44 13.62
CA THR A 186 -24.72 2.47 13.95
C THR A 186 -25.58 2.38 12.69
N GLY A 187 -26.86 2.05 12.85
CA GLY A 187 -27.81 2.00 11.74
C GLY A 187 -27.56 0.81 10.80
N LYS A 188 -28.19 0.90 9.61
CA LYS A 188 -28.09 -0.10 8.53
C LYS A 188 -28.04 0.63 7.18
N PRO A 189 -27.19 0.18 6.22
CA PRO A 189 -27.14 0.78 4.89
C PRO A 189 -28.49 0.68 4.16
N ARG A 190 -28.83 1.71 3.39
CA ARG A 190 -29.95 1.69 2.45
C ARG A 190 -29.59 0.84 1.24
N GLN A 191 -30.60 0.36 0.49
CA GLN A 191 -30.38 -0.27 -0.80
C GLN A 191 -29.59 0.65 -1.74
N GLY A 192 -28.68 0.11 -2.52
CA GLY A 192 -27.78 0.85 -3.40
C GLY A 192 -26.51 1.40 -2.73
N ILE A 193 -26.42 1.37 -1.39
CA ILE A 193 -25.20 1.75 -0.66
C ILE A 193 -24.33 0.51 -0.47
N GLY A 194 -23.10 0.60 -0.95
CA GLY A 194 -22.12 -0.47 -0.85
C GLY A 194 -20.95 -0.16 0.08
N PRO A 195 -20.06 -1.14 0.26
CA PRO A 195 -18.91 -1.00 1.17
C PRO A 195 -17.96 0.13 0.76
N HIS A 196 -17.84 0.38 -0.54
CA HIS A 196 -16.92 1.40 -1.05
C HIS A 196 -17.41 2.82 -0.77
N ASP A 197 -18.73 3.03 -0.71
CA ASP A 197 -19.32 4.31 -0.32
C ASP A 197 -18.91 4.67 1.12
N VAL A 198 -19.02 3.70 2.05
CA VAL A 198 -18.60 3.88 3.46
C VAL A 198 -17.10 4.11 3.54
N ALA A 199 -16.31 3.33 2.83
CA ALA A 199 -14.86 3.41 2.84
C ALA A 199 -14.34 4.75 2.30
N ILE A 200 -14.85 5.22 1.16
CA ILE A 200 -14.49 6.52 0.56
C ILE A 200 -14.85 7.66 1.52
N ALA A 201 -16.03 7.61 2.14
CA ALA A 201 -16.45 8.61 3.13
C ALA A 201 -15.53 8.62 4.36
N LEU A 202 -15.08 7.44 4.83
CA LEU A 202 -14.13 7.31 5.94
C LEU A 202 -12.77 7.92 5.57
N VAL A 203 -12.24 7.61 4.38
CA VAL A 203 -10.98 8.19 3.89
C VAL A 203 -11.09 9.70 3.79
N LYS A 204 -12.17 10.25 3.21
CA LYS A 204 -12.44 11.69 3.15
C LYS A 204 -12.39 12.34 4.54
N ALA A 205 -13.04 11.72 5.52
CA ALA A 205 -13.16 12.29 6.86
C ALA A 205 -11.84 12.31 7.63
N THR A 206 -10.91 11.39 7.36
CA THR A 206 -9.76 11.14 8.24
C THR A 206 -8.39 11.48 7.65
N PHE A 207 -8.26 11.45 6.32
CA PHE A 207 -6.95 11.52 5.66
C PHE A 207 -6.29 12.90 5.79
N GLU A 208 -7.00 13.98 5.45
CA GLU A 208 -6.41 15.33 5.38
C GLU A 208 -5.89 15.79 6.74
N SER A 209 -6.65 15.49 7.82
CA SER A 209 -6.26 15.82 9.19
C SER A 209 -5.22 14.88 9.79
N GLY A 210 -4.91 13.74 9.13
CA GLY A 210 -4.10 12.69 9.72
C GLY A 210 -4.69 12.06 10.97
N PHE A 211 -6.02 12.09 11.12
CA PHE A 211 -6.75 11.73 12.35
C PHE A 211 -6.36 10.36 12.90
N VAL A 212 -6.07 9.41 12.02
CA VAL A 212 -5.76 8.00 12.36
C VAL A 212 -4.35 7.56 11.97
N ASN A 213 -3.46 8.49 11.67
CA ASN A 213 -2.09 8.16 11.25
C ASN A 213 -1.42 7.19 12.24
N ASN A 214 -0.95 6.05 11.72
CA ASN A 214 -0.28 5.00 12.50
C ASN A 214 -1.08 4.43 13.68
N CYS A 215 -2.41 4.65 13.73
CA CYS A 215 -3.30 4.07 14.73
C CYS A 215 -3.83 2.71 14.26
N VAL A 216 -4.33 1.90 15.20
CA VAL A 216 -5.17 0.74 14.88
C VAL A 216 -6.63 1.17 14.94
N LEU A 217 -7.39 0.85 13.90
CA LEU A 217 -8.84 1.04 13.88
C LEU A 217 -9.54 -0.19 14.45
N GLU A 218 -10.29 -0.01 15.53
CA GLU A 218 -11.06 -1.09 16.14
C GLU A 218 -12.55 -0.85 15.90
N PHE A 219 -13.18 -1.71 15.11
CA PHE A 219 -14.57 -1.59 14.70
C PHE A 219 -15.48 -2.31 15.68
N ALA A 220 -16.44 -1.57 16.23
CA ALA A 220 -17.44 -2.07 17.17
C ALA A 220 -18.78 -1.36 16.96
N GLY A 221 -19.82 -1.81 17.65
CA GLY A 221 -21.10 -1.16 17.68
C GLY A 221 -22.24 -1.93 16.99
N PRO A 222 -23.49 -1.53 17.25
CA PRO A 222 -24.67 -2.29 16.83
C PRO A 222 -24.85 -2.41 15.31
N GLY A 223 -24.26 -1.49 14.53
CA GLY A 223 -24.35 -1.49 13.07
C GLY A 223 -23.63 -2.68 12.41
N ILE A 224 -22.62 -3.26 13.08
CA ILE A 224 -21.84 -4.40 12.51
C ILE A 224 -22.76 -5.56 12.14
N LYS A 225 -23.74 -5.90 12.98
CA LYS A 225 -24.66 -7.01 12.77
C LYS A 225 -25.51 -6.89 11.50
N SER A 226 -25.64 -5.69 10.95
CA SER A 226 -26.39 -5.42 9.73
C SER A 226 -25.59 -5.65 8.45
N LEU A 227 -24.26 -5.87 8.56
CA LEU A 227 -23.33 -5.94 7.44
C LEU A 227 -22.97 -7.39 7.10
N PRO A 228 -23.18 -7.85 5.86
CA PRO A 228 -22.61 -9.08 5.34
C PRO A 228 -21.08 -9.07 5.43
N ILE A 229 -20.46 -10.24 5.38
CA ILE A 229 -19.00 -10.34 5.55
C ILE A 229 -18.23 -9.65 4.42
N ASP A 230 -18.70 -9.71 3.19
CA ASP A 230 -18.06 -9.03 2.06
C ASP A 230 -18.14 -7.50 2.20
N PHE A 231 -19.24 -6.99 2.76
CA PHE A 231 -19.36 -5.57 3.06
C PHE A 231 -18.29 -5.12 4.08
N ARG A 232 -18.10 -5.91 5.16
CA ARG A 232 -17.05 -5.63 6.15
C ARG A 232 -15.66 -5.70 5.54
N ASN A 233 -15.37 -6.74 4.73
CA ASN A 233 -14.10 -6.91 4.02
C ASN A 233 -13.81 -5.74 3.07
N GLY A 234 -14.83 -5.22 2.39
CA GLY A 234 -14.71 -4.08 1.48
C GLY A 234 -14.35 -2.77 2.21
N ILE A 235 -14.93 -2.52 3.39
CA ILE A 235 -14.54 -1.37 4.23
C ILE A 235 -13.12 -1.60 4.78
N ASP A 236 -12.87 -2.78 5.33
CA ASP A 236 -11.64 -3.12 6.05
C ASP A 236 -10.39 -2.93 5.17
N VAL A 237 -10.42 -3.42 3.94
CA VAL A 237 -9.30 -3.30 3.00
C VAL A 237 -8.96 -1.85 2.66
N MET A 238 -9.96 -0.97 2.63
CA MET A 238 -9.80 0.45 2.32
C MET A 238 -9.29 1.28 3.49
N THR A 239 -9.25 0.72 4.71
CA THR A 239 -8.67 1.42 5.87
C THR A 239 -7.21 1.80 5.64
N THR A 240 -6.50 1.07 4.77
CA THR A 240 -5.13 1.43 4.33
C THR A 240 -5.03 2.85 3.81
N GLU A 241 -6.05 3.34 3.10
CA GLU A 241 -6.05 4.67 2.48
C GLU A 241 -6.28 5.81 3.51
N THR A 242 -6.60 5.48 4.76
CA THR A 242 -6.65 6.43 5.87
C THR A 242 -5.28 6.65 6.53
N THR A 243 -4.23 5.95 6.09
CA THR A 243 -2.89 5.90 6.69
C THR A 243 -2.83 5.25 8.09
N CYS A 244 -3.86 4.50 8.50
CA CYS A 244 -3.83 3.72 9.72
C CYS A 244 -2.81 2.56 9.63
N LEU A 245 -2.34 2.08 10.78
CA LEU A 245 -1.38 0.98 10.86
C LEU A 245 -2.04 -0.36 10.54
N SER A 246 -3.20 -0.62 11.14
CA SER A 246 -3.96 -1.86 10.97
C SER A 246 -5.42 -1.64 11.38
N SER A 247 -6.23 -2.70 11.25
CA SER A 247 -7.64 -2.72 11.64
C SER A 247 -8.01 -4.05 12.29
N ILE A 248 -9.03 -4.03 13.13
CA ILE A 248 -9.63 -5.22 13.76
C ILE A 248 -11.11 -4.97 14.01
N TRP A 249 -11.96 -5.98 13.88
CA TRP A 249 -13.41 -5.90 14.06
C TRP A 249 -13.88 -6.86 15.13
N GLU A 250 -14.97 -6.50 15.82
CA GLU A 250 -15.74 -7.48 16.57
C GLU A 250 -16.18 -8.61 15.66
N THR A 251 -16.07 -9.85 16.16
CA THR A 251 -16.51 -11.04 15.43
C THR A 251 -17.86 -11.52 15.96
N ASP A 252 -18.69 -12.00 15.08
CA ASP A 252 -20.05 -12.45 15.38
C ASP A 252 -20.45 -13.69 14.57
N GLU A 253 -21.74 -14.04 14.53
CA GLU A 253 -22.26 -15.15 13.77
C GLU A 253 -22.04 -15.02 12.26
N VAL A 254 -21.98 -13.80 11.72
CA VAL A 254 -21.63 -13.57 10.30
C VAL A 254 -20.20 -13.96 10.03
N THR A 255 -19.27 -13.58 10.93
CA THR A 255 -17.86 -14.01 10.85
C THR A 255 -17.73 -15.53 11.03
N ARG A 256 -18.50 -16.13 11.95
CA ARG A 256 -18.54 -17.60 12.13
C ARG A 256 -18.97 -18.29 10.82
N GLY A 257 -20.07 -17.81 10.21
CA GLY A 257 -20.61 -18.35 8.96
C GLY A 257 -19.58 -18.32 7.83
N PHE A 258 -18.73 -17.28 7.75
CA PHE A 258 -17.63 -17.24 6.79
C PHE A 258 -16.65 -18.42 6.99
N TYR A 259 -16.20 -18.66 8.21
CA TYR A 259 -15.27 -19.75 8.49
C TYR A 259 -15.92 -21.13 8.26
N GLU A 260 -17.19 -21.29 8.59
CA GLU A 260 -17.96 -22.52 8.32
C GLU A 260 -18.10 -22.77 6.81
N ALA A 261 -18.45 -21.74 6.03
CA ALA A 261 -18.54 -21.82 4.57
C ALA A 261 -17.20 -22.24 3.93
N HIS A 262 -16.08 -21.73 4.48
CA HIS A 262 -14.72 -22.06 4.02
C HIS A 262 -14.15 -23.35 4.61
N LYS A 263 -14.96 -24.16 5.31
CA LYS A 263 -14.56 -25.44 5.94
C LYS A 263 -13.43 -25.30 6.99
N ARG A 264 -13.43 -24.17 7.71
CA ARG A 264 -12.45 -23.82 8.76
C ARG A 264 -13.13 -23.30 10.04
N PRO A 265 -14.16 -23.98 10.58
CA PRO A 265 -14.90 -23.47 11.75
C PRO A 265 -14.00 -23.32 13.00
N GLU A 266 -12.89 -24.08 13.08
CA GLU A 266 -11.90 -24.02 14.16
C GLU A 266 -11.11 -22.71 14.18
N ASP A 267 -11.06 -21.97 13.10
CA ASP A 267 -10.38 -20.68 13.01
C ASP A 267 -11.21 -19.51 13.55
N TYR A 268 -12.50 -19.74 13.79
CA TYR A 268 -13.36 -18.77 14.45
C TYR A 268 -13.19 -18.80 15.97
N LYS A 269 -13.14 -17.62 16.57
CA LYS A 269 -13.41 -17.40 18.00
C LYS A 269 -14.05 -16.03 18.22
N PRO A 270 -14.88 -15.86 19.28
CA PRO A 270 -15.41 -14.55 19.63
C PRO A 270 -14.27 -13.57 19.98
N LEU A 271 -14.31 -12.39 19.38
CA LEU A 271 -13.44 -11.27 19.70
C LEU A 271 -14.34 -10.07 19.97
N HIS A 272 -14.24 -9.50 21.16
CA HIS A 272 -14.96 -8.30 21.58
C HIS A 272 -14.05 -7.43 22.43
N PRO A 273 -14.23 -6.09 22.42
CA PRO A 273 -13.62 -5.23 23.40
C PRO A 273 -14.01 -5.69 24.81
N GLY A 274 -13.08 -5.65 25.76
CA GLY A 274 -13.40 -5.89 27.16
C GLY A 274 -14.31 -4.78 27.71
N GLN A 275 -14.98 -5.05 28.83
CA GLN A 275 -15.82 -4.06 29.51
C GLN A 275 -14.99 -2.80 29.81
N ASP A 276 -15.56 -1.63 29.54
CA ASP A 276 -14.93 -0.31 29.74
C ASP A 276 -13.61 -0.12 28.94
N ALA A 277 -13.44 -0.79 27.79
CA ALA A 277 -12.26 -0.60 26.95
C ALA A 277 -12.09 0.88 26.58
N TYR A 278 -10.85 1.40 26.69
CA TYR A 278 -10.53 2.79 26.40
C TYR A 278 -9.86 2.95 25.04
N TYR A 279 -10.33 3.96 24.31
CA TYR A 279 -9.81 4.34 22.99
C TYR A 279 -9.30 5.78 23.02
N ASP A 280 -8.23 6.06 22.28
CA ASP A 280 -7.60 7.38 22.24
C ASP A 280 -8.45 8.43 21.51
N LYS A 281 -9.26 7.98 20.55
CA LYS A 281 -10.19 8.77 19.73
C LYS A 281 -11.36 7.89 19.28
N MET A 282 -12.38 8.51 18.70
CA MET A 282 -13.52 7.78 18.14
C MET A 282 -13.98 8.36 16.79
N ILE A 283 -14.44 7.47 15.94
CA ILE A 283 -15.15 7.77 14.69
C ILE A 283 -16.52 7.12 14.79
N THR A 284 -17.57 7.91 14.70
CA THR A 284 -18.95 7.39 14.63
C THR A 284 -19.41 7.40 13.18
N ILE A 285 -19.91 6.25 12.69
CA ILE A 285 -20.47 6.11 11.36
C ILE A 285 -21.92 5.67 11.46
N ASP A 286 -22.83 6.54 11.04
CA ASP A 286 -24.25 6.20 10.89
C ASP A 286 -24.48 5.68 9.48
N LEU A 287 -24.59 4.34 9.34
CA LEU A 287 -24.77 3.63 8.08
C LEU A 287 -26.09 4.00 7.38
N SER A 288 -27.11 4.38 8.14
CA SER A 288 -28.43 4.76 7.57
C SER A 288 -28.39 6.09 6.81
N ARG A 289 -27.38 6.90 7.06
CA ARG A 289 -27.18 8.22 6.46
C ARG A 289 -26.09 8.24 5.37
N MET A 290 -25.58 7.07 4.99
CA MET A 290 -24.59 6.99 3.92
C MET A 290 -25.24 7.29 2.56
N GLU A 291 -24.47 7.96 1.71
CA GLU A 291 -24.82 8.31 0.34
C GLU A 291 -23.89 7.58 -0.64
N SER A 292 -24.30 7.41 -1.89
CA SER A 292 -23.42 6.92 -2.95
C SER A 292 -22.29 7.92 -3.20
N MET A 293 -21.03 7.44 -3.16
CA MET A 293 -19.83 8.27 -3.17
C MET A 293 -19.05 8.13 -4.48
N ILE A 294 -18.34 9.19 -4.84
CA ILE A 294 -17.31 9.19 -5.89
C ILE A 294 -16.05 9.86 -5.36
N ALA A 295 -14.89 9.26 -5.59
CA ALA A 295 -13.61 9.90 -5.30
C ALA A 295 -12.92 10.28 -6.61
N LEU A 296 -12.69 11.56 -6.79
CA LEU A 296 -12.05 12.14 -7.98
C LEU A 296 -10.52 11.97 -7.93
N PRO A 297 -9.81 12.01 -9.05
CA PRO A 297 -8.34 11.98 -9.05
C PRO A 297 -7.77 13.14 -8.18
N PHE A 298 -6.62 12.99 -7.55
CA PHE A 298 -5.65 11.89 -7.64
C PHE A 298 -5.45 11.20 -6.29
N HIS A 299 -6.47 11.23 -5.43
CA HIS A 299 -6.43 10.58 -4.12
C HIS A 299 -7.85 10.17 -3.69
N PRO A 300 -8.04 9.03 -2.98
CA PRO A 300 -9.36 8.61 -2.49
C PRO A 300 -10.06 9.61 -1.55
N SER A 301 -9.30 10.51 -0.90
CA SER A 301 -9.87 11.56 -0.04
C SER A 301 -10.53 12.72 -0.81
N ASN A 302 -10.24 12.87 -2.12
CA ASN A 302 -10.91 13.87 -2.97
C ASN A 302 -12.31 13.37 -3.34
N ALA A 303 -13.16 13.21 -2.34
CA ALA A 303 -14.41 12.50 -2.42
C ALA A 303 -15.63 13.40 -2.22
N TRP A 304 -16.71 13.05 -2.89
CA TRP A 304 -17.99 13.75 -2.92
C TRP A 304 -19.12 12.72 -2.91
N THR A 305 -20.33 13.09 -2.51
CA THR A 305 -21.47 12.27 -2.92
C THR A 305 -21.63 12.37 -4.44
N ILE A 306 -22.17 11.34 -5.08
CA ILE A 306 -22.39 11.39 -6.54
C ILE A 306 -23.30 12.56 -6.90
N HIS A 307 -24.32 12.86 -6.08
CA HIS A 307 -25.21 14.00 -6.30
C HIS A 307 -24.46 15.35 -6.24
N GLU A 308 -23.66 15.58 -5.17
CA GLU A 308 -22.82 16.78 -5.09
C GLU A 308 -21.85 16.93 -6.27
N PHE A 309 -21.29 15.79 -6.70
CA PHE A 309 -20.40 15.78 -7.87
C PHE A 309 -21.16 16.19 -9.15
N LEU A 310 -22.34 15.61 -9.41
CA LEU A 310 -23.11 15.89 -10.61
C LEU A 310 -23.60 17.35 -10.64
N GLU A 311 -24.00 17.91 -9.51
CA GLU A 311 -24.38 19.32 -9.40
C GLU A 311 -23.22 20.29 -9.67
N ASN A 312 -21.99 19.90 -9.32
CA ASN A 312 -20.80 20.73 -9.41
C ASN A 312 -19.74 20.22 -10.41
N ALA A 313 -20.13 19.33 -11.33
CA ALA A 313 -19.20 18.58 -12.18
C ALA A 313 -18.26 19.48 -12.99
N GLN A 314 -18.77 20.59 -13.54
CA GLN A 314 -17.97 21.54 -14.33
C GLN A 314 -16.82 22.13 -13.50
N GLU A 315 -17.09 22.54 -12.27
CA GLU A 315 -16.07 23.13 -11.39
C GLU A 315 -15.08 22.07 -10.91
N LEU A 316 -15.59 20.92 -10.49
CA LEU A 316 -14.78 19.85 -9.91
C LEU A 316 -13.86 19.21 -10.95
N LEU A 317 -14.34 18.91 -12.15
CA LEU A 317 -13.52 18.38 -13.23
C LEU A 317 -12.50 19.39 -13.73
N ALA A 318 -12.85 20.68 -13.81
CA ALA A 318 -11.90 21.74 -14.16
C ALA A 318 -10.76 21.85 -13.12
N LYS A 319 -11.06 21.67 -11.83
CA LYS A 319 -10.01 21.62 -10.79
C LYS A 319 -9.07 20.43 -10.97
N VAL A 320 -9.62 19.25 -11.30
CA VAL A 320 -8.82 18.04 -11.59
C VAL A 320 -7.94 18.26 -12.82
N GLU A 321 -8.47 18.87 -13.90
CA GLU A 321 -7.70 19.23 -15.10
C GLU A 321 -6.54 20.17 -14.78
N ALA A 322 -6.79 21.21 -13.99
CA ALA A 322 -5.77 22.18 -13.59
C ALA A 322 -4.66 21.51 -12.77
N ASP A 323 -5.02 20.64 -11.82
CA ASP A 323 -4.04 19.87 -11.04
C ASP A 323 -3.27 18.88 -11.91
N ALA A 324 -3.96 18.17 -12.82
CA ALA A 324 -3.33 17.28 -13.79
C ALA A 324 -2.34 18.00 -14.69
N LYS A 325 -2.69 19.17 -15.20
CA LYS A 325 -1.80 19.97 -16.04
C LYS A 325 -0.57 20.45 -15.30
N ARG A 326 -0.71 20.82 -14.02
CA ARG A 326 0.40 21.18 -13.16
C ARG A 326 1.35 19.99 -12.92
N ARG A 327 0.79 18.80 -12.67
CA ARG A 327 1.55 17.57 -12.41
C ARG A 327 2.21 17.03 -13.68
N PHE A 328 1.53 17.14 -14.81
CA PHE A 328 1.89 16.54 -16.11
C PHE A 328 1.93 17.58 -17.22
N PRO A 329 2.95 18.45 -17.28
CA PRO A 329 2.98 19.59 -18.22
C PRO A 329 2.92 19.21 -19.70
N LYS A 330 3.31 17.97 -20.05
CA LYS A 330 3.26 17.45 -21.43
C LYS A 330 1.88 16.91 -21.82
N ALA A 331 1.03 16.56 -20.85
CA ALA A 331 -0.32 16.08 -21.10
C ALA A 331 -1.29 17.24 -21.33
N ASN A 332 -2.39 16.96 -22.01
CA ASN A 332 -3.49 17.91 -22.23
C ASN A 332 -4.79 17.35 -21.66
N PRO A 333 -5.03 17.47 -20.34
CA PRO A 333 -6.24 16.97 -19.71
C PRO A 333 -7.50 17.70 -20.22
N GLN A 334 -8.54 16.95 -20.54
CA GLN A 334 -9.83 17.43 -21.07
C GLN A 334 -11.00 16.62 -20.46
N LEU A 335 -11.16 16.66 -19.13
CA LEU A 335 -12.22 15.93 -18.43
C LEU A 335 -13.56 16.66 -18.46
N THR A 336 -13.56 17.98 -18.60
CA THR A 336 -14.79 18.78 -18.76
C THR A 336 -15.55 18.44 -20.04
N ASP A 337 -14.89 17.85 -21.04
CA ASP A 337 -15.52 17.34 -22.27
C ASP A 337 -16.46 16.14 -22.00
N LYS A 338 -16.37 15.52 -20.79
CA LYS A 338 -17.29 14.46 -20.34
C LYS A 338 -18.68 15.01 -19.96
N ILE A 339 -18.83 16.32 -19.90
CA ILE A 339 -20.11 16.97 -19.59
C ILE A 339 -20.77 17.38 -20.91
N HIS A 340 -21.71 16.58 -21.35
CA HIS A 340 -22.48 16.86 -22.56
C HIS A 340 -23.91 16.27 -22.46
N ASP A 341 -24.82 16.71 -23.28
CA ASP A 341 -26.22 16.27 -23.32
C ASP A 341 -26.93 16.34 -21.95
N GLY A 342 -26.53 17.33 -21.09
CA GLY A 342 -27.11 17.52 -19.78
C GLY A 342 -26.70 16.47 -18.73
N ALA A 343 -25.63 15.73 -18.97
CA ALA A 343 -25.13 14.67 -18.07
C ALA A 343 -23.60 14.61 -18.04
N VAL A 344 -23.07 13.85 -17.10
CA VAL A 344 -21.64 13.49 -17.03
C VAL A 344 -21.49 12.04 -17.47
N TRP A 345 -20.55 11.80 -18.38
CA TRP A 345 -20.33 10.49 -18.99
C TRP A 345 -18.95 9.93 -18.65
N ALA A 346 -18.92 8.65 -18.39
CA ALA A 346 -17.68 7.88 -18.23
C ALA A 346 -17.41 7.05 -19.51
N ASP A 347 -16.14 6.69 -19.70
CA ASP A 347 -15.72 5.85 -20.82
C ASP A 347 -15.55 4.39 -20.42
N GLN A 348 -15.40 4.12 -19.10
CA GLN A 348 -15.12 2.79 -18.61
C GLN A 348 -15.65 2.61 -17.19
N GLY A 349 -16.23 1.43 -16.90
CA GLY A 349 -16.54 0.94 -15.56
C GLY A 349 -15.79 -0.35 -15.27
N VAL A 350 -15.09 -0.43 -14.13
CA VAL A 350 -14.29 -1.60 -13.74
C VAL A 350 -14.62 -2.01 -12.32
N ILE A 351 -15.00 -3.27 -12.12
CA ILE A 351 -15.16 -3.89 -10.80
C ILE A 351 -14.03 -4.90 -10.65
N ALA A 352 -13.06 -4.64 -9.74
CA ALA A 352 -11.86 -5.45 -9.66
C ALA A 352 -11.20 -5.47 -8.28
N GLY A 353 -10.27 -6.39 -8.12
CA GLY A 353 -9.37 -6.47 -6.96
C GLY A 353 -10.06 -6.99 -5.70
N CYS A 354 -9.34 -6.88 -4.60
CA CYS A 354 -9.76 -7.40 -3.29
C CYS A 354 -10.89 -6.61 -2.60
N SER A 355 -11.23 -5.43 -3.12
CA SER A 355 -12.37 -4.62 -2.66
C SER A 355 -13.58 -4.79 -3.56
N GLY A 356 -13.42 -4.69 -4.88
CA GLY A 356 -14.52 -4.70 -5.84
C GLY A 356 -14.95 -6.11 -6.25
N GLY A 357 -14.00 -7.02 -6.49
CA GLY A 357 -14.24 -8.36 -7.04
C GLY A 357 -14.88 -9.38 -6.09
N LEU A 358 -15.45 -8.96 -4.97
CA LEU A 358 -16.12 -9.81 -3.98
C LEU A 358 -17.47 -10.32 -4.50
N PHE A 359 -17.91 -11.47 -3.99
CA PHE A 359 -19.11 -12.16 -4.46
C PHE A 359 -20.37 -11.28 -4.37
N ASP A 360 -20.63 -10.68 -3.20
CA ASP A 360 -21.82 -9.85 -2.98
C ASP A 360 -21.81 -8.59 -3.86
N ASN A 361 -20.66 -8.01 -4.13
CA ASN A 361 -20.56 -6.83 -5.01
C ASN A 361 -20.92 -7.17 -6.45
N ILE A 362 -20.45 -8.33 -6.94
CA ILE A 362 -20.67 -8.73 -8.34
C ILE A 362 -22.09 -9.25 -8.54
N THR A 363 -22.67 -9.99 -7.58
CA THR A 363 -24.06 -10.45 -7.67
C THR A 363 -25.04 -9.27 -7.69
N GLU A 364 -24.83 -8.29 -6.83
CA GLU A 364 -25.70 -7.11 -6.79
C GLU A 364 -25.52 -6.21 -8.03
N ALA A 365 -24.28 -6.11 -8.55
CA ALA A 365 -24.03 -5.45 -9.84
C ALA A 365 -24.77 -6.16 -10.99
N ALA A 366 -24.80 -7.49 -10.99
CA ALA A 366 -25.54 -8.29 -11.96
C ALA A 366 -27.07 -8.05 -11.85
N ASP A 367 -27.61 -7.94 -10.64
CA ASP A 367 -29.03 -7.62 -10.42
C ASP A 367 -29.40 -6.24 -10.99
N ILE A 368 -28.50 -5.25 -10.85
CA ILE A 368 -28.71 -3.89 -11.36
C ILE A 368 -28.72 -3.86 -12.89
N VAL A 369 -27.81 -4.59 -13.55
CA VAL A 369 -27.72 -4.58 -15.02
C VAL A 369 -28.68 -5.58 -15.71
N ARG A 370 -29.36 -6.43 -14.96
CA ARG A 370 -30.30 -7.42 -15.53
C ARG A 370 -31.37 -6.75 -16.35
N GLY A 371 -31.43 -7.10 -17.65
CA GLY A 371 -32.37 -6.50 -18.60
C GLY A 371 -31.97 -5.13 -19.15
N HIS A 372 -30.78 -4.64 -18.80
CA HIS A 372 -30.17 -3.42 -19.31
C HIS A 372 -28.93 -3.75 -20.14
N TYR A 373 -28.50 -2.79 -20.96
CA TYR A 373 -27.33 -2.96 -21.84
C TYR A 373 -26.41 -1.75 -21.76
N THR A 374 -25.10 -2.00 -21.85
CA THR A 374 -24.07 -0.93 -21.87
C THR A 374 -24.12 -0.08 -23.14
N GLY A 375 -24.91 -0.50 -24.15
CA GLY A 375 -24.99 0.17 -25.43
C GLY A 375 -23.85 -0.18 -26.39
N SER A 376 -23.87 0.45 -27.58
CA SER A 376 -22.88 0.26 -28.66
C SER A 376 -21.88 1.41 -28.74
N GLY A 377 -21.82 2.28 -27.73
CA GLY A 377 -20.90 3.41 -27.65
C GLY A 377 -19.51 3.04 -27.16
N ALA A 378 -18.75 4.03 -26.73
CA ALA A 378 -17.37 3.85 -26.25
C ALA A 378 -17.28 3.25 -24.84
N PHE A 379 -18.35 3.27 -24.06
CA PHE A 379 -18.33 2.79 -22.68
C PHE A 379 -18.07 1.28 -22.61
N SER A 380 -17.07 0.86 -21.83
CA SER A 380 -16.81 -0.54 -21.51
C SER A 380 -17.14 -0.85 -20.06
N PHE A 381 -17.56 -2.10 -19.78
CA PHE A 381 -17.82 -2.58 -18.44
C PHE A 381 -17.07 -3.89 -18.18
N ASP A 382 -16.07 -3.84 -17.29
CA ASP A 382 -15.15 -4.93 -17.04
C ASP A 382 -15.27 -5.43 -15.60
N VAL A 383 -15.40 -6.76 -15.42
CA VAL A 383 -15.61 -7.38 -14.10
C VAL A 383 -14.57 -8.47 -13.86
N TYR A 384 -13.86 -8.36 -12.75
CA TYR A 384 -12.81 -9.27 -12.31
C TYR A 384 -13.20 -9.93 -10.96
N PRO A 385 -13.76 -11.14 -10.96
CA PRO A 385 -13.96 -11.87 -9.71
C PRO A 385 -12.62 -12.06 -8.97
N THR A 386 -12.66 -11.96 -7.65
CA THR A 386 -11.44 -11.90 -6.82
C THR A 386 -10.71 -13.24 -6.71
N SER A 387 -11.41 -14.37 -6.97
CA SER A 387 -10.84 -15.72 -6.95
C SER A 387 -11.61 -16.67 -7.87
N VAL A 388 -11.00 -17.81 -8.22
CA VAL A 388 -11.68 -18.84 -9.02
C VAL A 388 -12.88 -19.45 -8.27
N PRO A 389 -12.84 -19.71 -6.95
CA PRO A 389 -14.05 -20.10 -6.21
C PRO A 389 -15.20 -19.10 -6.35
N VAL A 390 -14.93 -17.79 -6.27
CA VAL A 390 -15.94 -16.74 -6.50
C VAL A 390 -16.44 -16.77 -7.93
N SER A 391 -15.54 -16.90 -8.93
CA SER A 391 -15.94 -17.00 -10.34
C SER A 391 -16.86 -18.18 -10.60
N LEU A 392 -16.54 -19.33 -10.02
CA LEU A 392 -17.32 -20.55 -10.16
C LEU A 392 -18.73 -20.40 -9.55
N GLU A 393 -18.80 -19.78 -8.37
CA GLU A 393 -20.11 -19.58 -7.72
C GLU A 393 -20.97 -18.54 -8.45
N LEU A 394 -20.38 -17.46 -8.97
CA LEU A 394 -21.07 -16.50 -9.84
C LEU A 394 -21.67 -17.15 -11.10
N MET A 395 -21.00 -18.16 -11.66
CA MET A 395 -21.55 -18.95 -12.78
C MET A 395 -22.73 -19.81 -12.32
N LYS A 396 -22.64 -20.47 -11.16
CA LYS A 396 -23.70 -21.34 -10.63
C LYS A 396 -24.97 -20.58 -10.30
N VAL A 397 -24.85 -19.35 -9.74
CA VAL A 397 -26.00 -18.52 -9.40
C VAL A 397 -26.54 -17.72 -10.58
N GLY A 398 -25.90 -17.75 -11.76
CA GLY A 398 -26.35 -17.10 -12.97
C GLY A 398 -25.91 -15.64 -13.16
N SER A 399 -25.26 -15.02 -12.17
CA SER A 399 -24.83 -13.62 -12.23
C SER A 399 -23.85 -13.36 -13.38
N THR A 400 -22.97 -14.33 -13.69
CA THR A 400 -22.08 -14.24 -14.86
C THR A 400 -22.87 -14.12 -16.18
N ALA A 401 -23.98 -14.85 -16.32
CA ALA A 401 -24.81 -14.80 -17.52
C ALA A 401 -25.52 -13.44 -17.67
N ASP A 402 -26.04 -12.88 -16.58
CA ASP A 402 -26.69 -11.57 -16.57
C ASP A 402 -25.70 -10.45 -16.95
N LEU A 403 -24.49 -10.48 -16.40
CA LEU A 403 -23.41 -9.55 -16.74
C LEU A 403 -23.01 -9.65 -18.22
N LEU A 404 -22.78 -10.86 -18.74
CA LEU A 404 -22.42 -11.05 -20.15
C LEU A 404 -23.54 -10.59 -21.09
N ALA A 405 -24.80 -10.85 -20.73
CA ALA A 405 -25.97 -10.42 -21.51
C ALA A 405 -26.11 -8.89 -21.54
N SER A 406 -25.65 -8.18 -20.49
CA SER A 406 -25.65 -6.71 -20.45
C SER A 406 -24.55 -6.07 -21.31
N GLY A 407 -23.55 -6.86 -21.76
CA GLY A 407 -22.38 -6.37 -22.48
C GLY A 407 -21.11 -6.23 -21.61
N ALA A 408 -21.14 -6.71 -20.37
CA ALA A 408 -19.96 -6.74 -19.53
C ALA A 408 -18.94 -7.78 -20.02
N ILE A 409 -17.65 -7.53 -19.75
CA ILE A 409 -16.55 -8.45 -20.03
C ILE A 409 -16.10 -9.07 -18.72
N ILE A 410 -16.21 -10.39 -18.59
CA ILE A 410 -15.73 -11.12 -17.40
C ILE A 410 -14.29 -11.54 -17.63
N LYS A 411 -13.44 -11.18 -16.70
CA LYS A 411 -12.00 -11.42 -16.75
C LYS A 411 -11.52 -12.30 -15.59
N PRO A 412 -10.35 -12.94 -15.70
CA PRO A 412 -9.80 -13.77 -14.63
C PRO A 412 -9.39 -12.94 -13.41
N SER A 413 -9.20 -13.60 -12.26
CA SER A 413 -8.71 -12.98 -11.02
C SER A 413 -7.33 -12.34 -11.22
N PHE A 414 -7.27 -11.00 -11.14
CA PHE A 414 -6.08 -10.23 -11.45
C PHE A 414 -6.13 -8.85 -10.79
N CYS A 415 -5.02 -8.40 -10.22
CA CYS A 415 -4.92 -7.08 -9.58
C CYS A 415 -4.54 -5.94 -10.53
N GLY A 416 -4.31 -6.23 -11.81
CA GLY A 416 -3.82 -5.27 -12.81
C GLY A 416 -4.54 -3.92 -12.84
N PRO A 417 -5.89 -3.87 -12.88
CA PRO A 417 -6.63 -2.62 -12.88
C PRO A 417 -6.39 -1.73 -11.65
N CYS A 418 -5.96 -2.30 -10.52
CA CYS A 418 -5.66 -1.53 -9.30
C CYS A 418 -4.35 -0.73 -9.38
N PHE A 419 -3.45 -1.04 -10.33
CA PHE A 419 -2.13 -0.41 -10.41
C PHE A 419 -1.64 -0.09 -11.83
N GLY A 420 -2.53 -0.06 -12.81
CA GLY A 420 -2.23 0.38 -14.17
C GLY A 420 -1.58 -0.68 -15.08
N ALA A 421 -1.80 -1.97 -14.80
CA ALA A 421 -1.34 -3.08 -15.63
C ALA A 421 -2.48 -3.79 -16.40
N GLY A 422 -3.64 -3.16 -16.52
CA GLY A 422 -4.79 -3.68 -17.25
C GLY A 422 -5.90 -2.65 -17.33
N ASP A 423 -6.75 -2.77 -18.34
CA ASP A 423 -7.89 -1.89 -18.62
C ASP A 423 -7.51 -0.40 -18.67
N VAL A 424 -6.43 -0.11 -19.39
CA VAL A 424 -5.98 1.26 -19.60
C VAL A 424 -6.98 1.96 -20.55
N PRO A 425 -7.62 3.06 -20.11
CA PRO A 425 -8.57 3.76 -20.96
C PRO A 425 -7.86 4.54 -22.07
N ALA A 426 -8.64 5.01 -23.05
CA ALA A 426 -8.13 5.89 -24.09
C ALA A 426 -7.60 7.23 -23.50
N ASN A 427 -6.83 7.98 -24.30
CA ASN A 427 -6.39 9.31 -23.90
C ASN A 427 -7.59 10.21 -23.55
N ASN A 428 -7.50 10.93 -22.44
CA ASN A 428 -8.59 11.69 -21.81
C ASN A 428 -9.80 10.85 -21.37
N GLY A 429 -9.66 9.51 -21.27
CA GLY A 429 -10.71 8.63 -20.77
C GLY A 429 -10.96 8.82 -19.28
N LEU A 430 -12.24 8.78 -18.88
CA LEU A 430 -12.70 8.76 -17.51
C LEU A 430 -13.13 7.35 -17.13
N SER A 431 -12.35 6.69 -16.27
CA SER A 431 -12.59 5.34 -15.79
C SER A 431 -13.17 5.35 -14.37
N LEU A 432 -14.33 4.71 -14.18
CA LEU A 432 -14.92 4.50 -12.86
C LEU A 432 -14.50 3.13 -12.35
N ARG A 433 -13.89 3.06 -11.18
CA ARG A 433 -13.35 1.80 -10.66
C ARG A 433 -13.78 1.51 -9.22
N HIS A 434 -14.27 0.31 -8.99
CA HIS A 434 -14.27 -0.25 -7.65
C HIS A 434 -12.95 -1.00 -7.46
N THR A 435 -11.93 -0.22 -7.19
CA THR A 435 -10.56 -0.64 -6.83
C THR A 435 -10.12 0.20 -5.63
N THR A 436 -8.89 0.03 -5.16
CA THR A 436 -8.49 0.67 -3.91
C THR A 436 -7.91 2.07 -4.06
N ARG A 437 -7.39 2.44 -5.25
CA ARG A 437 -6.65 3.72 -5.44
C ARG A 437 -6.92 4.36 -6.78
N ASN A 438 -6.89 5.69 -6.79
CA ASN A 438 -6.94 6.54 -7.98
C ASN A 438 -5.78 7.54 -8.03
N PHE A 439 -4.63 7.15 -7.52
CA PHE A 439 -3.40 7.95 -7.57
C PHE A 439 -2.98 8.28 -9.00
N PRO A 440 -2.10 9.29 -9.21
CA PRO A 440 -1.63 9.64 -10.54
C PRO A 440 -1.15 8.42 -11.34
N ASN A 441 -1.65 8.29 -12.56
CA ASN A 441 -1.30 7.23 -13.54
C ASN A 441 -1.64 5.79 -13.09
N ARG A 442 -2.55 5.63 -12.14
CA ARG A 442 -3.04 4.31 -11.71
C ARG A 442 -3.87 3.60 -12.78
N GLU A 443 -4.30 4.31 -13.79
CA GLU A 443 -4.97 3.77 -14.97
C GLU A 443 -4.00 3.23 -16.03
N GLY A 444 -2.70 3.58 -15.95
CA GLY A 444 -1.65 3.10 -16.84
C GLY A 444 -1.21 4.07 -17.93
N SER A 445 -1.75 5.30 -17.99
CA SER A 445 -1.29 6.31 -18.95
C SER A 445 0.18 6.72 -18.72
N LYS A 446 0.81 7.26 -19.77
CA LYS A 446 2.21 7.71 -19.77
C LYS A 446 2.27 9.22 -20.05
N PRO A 447 2.17 10.07 -19.03
CA PRO A 447 2.13 11.53 -19.22
C PRO A 447 3.40 12.10 -19.85
N GLY A 448 4.54 11.46 -19.68
CA GLY A 448 5.80 11.81 -20.36
C GLY A 448 5.72 11.72 -21.88
N GLU A 449 4.82 10.91 -22.41
CA GLU A 449 4.47 10.73 -23.82
C GLU A 449 3.23 11.55 -24.23
N GLY A 450 2.76 12.46 -23.39
CA GLY A 450 1.57 13.29 -23.65
C GLY A 450 0.23 12.61 -23.37
N GLN A 451 0.23 11.40 -22.82
CA GLN A 451 -0.99 10.66 -22.50
C GLN A 451 -1.56 11.12 -21.14
N PHE A 452 -2.87 11.10 -21.04
CA PHE A 452 -3.60 11.32 -19.78
C PHE A 452 -4.88 10.51 -19.76
N ALA A 453 -5.22 9.93 -18.63
CA ALA A 453 -6.53 9.42 -18.34
C ALA A 453 -6.79 9.57 -16.82
N ALA A 454 -8.03 9.44 -16.41
CA ALA A 454 -8.43 9.66 -15.02
C ALA A 454 -9.16 8.46 -14.45
N VAL A 455 -8.89 8.13 -13.18
CA VAL A 455 -9.64 7.17 -12.41
C VAL A 455 -10.45 7.88 -11.33
N CYS A 456 -11.76 7.63 -11.31
CA CYS A 456 -12.61 7.91 -10.17
C CYS A 456 -12.95 6.60 -9.46
N LEU A 457 -12.94 6.60 -8.12
CA LEU A 457 -13.42 5.45 -7.36
C LEU A 457 -14.91 5.56 -7.11
N MET A 458 -15.63 4.46 -7.32
CA MET A 458 -17.06 4.32 -7.05
C MET A 458 -17.37 2.90 -6.58
N ASP A 459 -18.47 2.73 -5.85
CA ASP A 459 -18.96 1.39 -5.50
C ASP A 459 -19.44 0.61 -6.73
N ALA A 460 -19.30 -0.71 -6.72
CA ALA A 460 -19.71 -1.61 -7.78
C ALA A 460 -21.16 -1.42 -8.22
N ARG A 461 -22.05 -1.11 -7.27
CA ARG A 461 -23.47 -0.85 -7.53
C ARG A 461 -23.68 0.39 -8.38
N SER A 462 -22.99 1.49 -8.05
CA SER A 462 -23.08 2.73 -8.83
C SER A 462 -22.35 2.62 -10.17
N ILE A 463 -21.31 1.81 -10.29
CA ILE A 463 -20.69 1.47 -11.58
C ILE A 463 -21.67 0.67 -12.44
N ALA A 464 -22.37 -0.31 -11.88
CA ALA A 464 -23.40 -1.08 -12.59
C ALA A 464 -24.59 -0.21 -13.01
N ALA A 465 -25.04 0.72 -12.15
CA ALA A 465 -26.07 1.69 -12.50
C ALA A 465 -25.63 2.60 -13.65
N THR A 466 -24.38 3.02 -13.67
CA THR A 466 -23.77 3.78 -14.76
C THR A 466 -23.71 2.96 -16.04
N ALA A 467 -23.33 1.68 -15.96
CA ALA A 467 -23.30 0.74 -17.09
C ALA A 467 -24.70 0.52 -17.67
N ALA A 468 -25.71 0.32 -16.82
CA ALA A 468 -27.11 0.17 -17.23
C ALA A 468 -27.67 1.42 -17.96
N ASN A 469 -27.03 2.59 -17.75
CA ASN A 469 -27.35 3.86 -18.40
C ASN A 469 -26.31 4.23 -19.49
N GLY A 470 -25.61 3.25 -20.07
CA GLY A 470 -24.72 3.43 -21.23
C GLY A 470 -23.50 4.30 -20.96
N GLY A 471 -23.05 4.43 -19.71
CA GLY A 471 -21.92 5.25 -19.29
C GLY A 471 -22.28 6.59 -18.66
N ARG A 472 -23.58 6.94 -18.58
CA ARG A 472 -24.05 8.10 -17.84
C ARG A 472 -23.88 7.88 -16.34
N ILE A 473 -23.06 8.70 -15.68
CA ILE A 473 -22.77 8.55 -14.25
C ILE A 473 -24.07 8.62 -13.44
N THR A 474 -24.35 7.55 -12.70
CA THR A 474 -25.62 7.35 -11.99
C THR A 474 -25.34 6.73 -10.61
N ALA A 475 -25.92 7.29 -9.56
CA ALA A 475 -25.89 6.70 -8.23
C ALA A 475 -26.78 5.44 -8.19
N ALA A 476 -26.34 4.38 -7.54
CA ALA A 476 -27.15 3.17 -7.40
C ALA A 476 -28.43 3.40 -6.58
N THR A 477 -28.44 4.41 -5.73
CA THR A 477 -29.63 4.85 -4.98
C THR A 477 -30.74 5.46 -5.86
N ASP A 478 -30.43 5.81 -7.10
CA ASP A 478 -31.37 6.44 -8.06
C ASP A 478 -31.97 5.45 -9.05
N VAL A 479 -31.59 4.17 -8.97
CA VAL A 479 -32.13 3.12 -9.84
C VAL A 479 -32.97 2.12 -9.04
N GLU A 480 -34.08 1.71 -9.63
CA GLU A 480 -34.91 0.65 -9.05
C GLU A 480 -34.39 -0.71 -9.53
N TYR A 481 -34.08 -1.60 -8.60
CA TYR A 481 -33.74 -2.99 -8.87
C TYR A 481 -34.13 -3.87 -7.68
N THR A 482 -34.25 -5.17 -7.93
CA THR A 482 -34.58 -6.14 -6.88
C THR A 482 -33.34 -6.97 -6.56
N PRO A 483 -32.68 -6.74 -5.41
CA PRO A 483 -31.57 -7.56 -5.00
C PRO A 483 -31.98 -9.01 -4.78
N VAL A 484 -31.21 -9.93 -5.31
CA VAL A 484 -31.37 -11.36 -5.07
C VAL A 484 -30.29 -11.81 -4.08
N HIS A 485 -30.73 -12.34 -2.93
CA HIS A 485 -29.79 -12.89 -1.98
C HIS A 485 -29.32 -14.26 -2.43
N HIS A 486 -28.03 -14.42 -2.65
CA HIS A 486 -27.38 -15.68 -2.96
C HIS A 486 -26.54 -16.13 -1.77
N GLU A 487 -26.65 -17.42 -1.40
CA GLU A 487 -25.76 -18.04 -0.43
C GLU A 487 -24.44 -18.39 -1.13
N TYR A 488 -23.30 -17.97 -0.55
CA TYR A 488 -22.00 -18.28 -1.11
C TYR A 488 -21.51 -19.67 -0.67
N HIS A 489 -21.16 -20.51 -1.64
CA HIS A 489 -20.61 -21.83 -1.42
C HIS A 489 -19.15 -21.89 -1.89
N PHE A 490 -18.24 -22.04 -0.93
CA PHE A 490 -16.81 -22.15 -1.22
C PHE A 490 -16.43 -23.57 -1.66
N ASP A 491 -15.90 -23.70 -2.87
CA ASP A 491 -15.43 -24.94 -3.44
C ASP A 491 -13.88 -25.03 -3.32
N LYS A 492 -13.43 -25.70 -2.26
CA LYS A 492 -11.99 -25.86 -1.97
C LYS A 492 -11.26 -26.73 -3.01
N GLU A 493 -11.95 -27.66 -3.69
CA GLU A 493 -11.31 -28.54 -4.68
C GLU A 493 -10.63 -27.76 -5.79
N VAL A 494 -11.14 -26.58 -6.13
CA VAL A 494 -10.55 -25.68 -7.12
C VAL A 494 -9.10 -25.34 -6.75
N TYR A 495 -8.84 -25.07 -5.47
CA TYR A 495 -7.49 -24.82 -4.98
C TYR A 495 -6.68 -26.09 -4.83
N ASP A 496 -7.25 -27.14 -4.23
CA ASP A 496 -6.56 -28.41 -4.00
C ASP A 496 -6.05 -29.06 -5.30
N ASN A 497 -6.76 -28.86 -6.41
CA ASN A 497 -6.38 -29.34 -7.73
C ASN A 497 -5.28 -28.52 -8.42
N ARG A 498 -4.98 -27.31 -7.95
CA ARG A 498 -4.11 -26.40 -8.70
C ARG A 498 -2.96 -25.80 -7.91
N LEU A 499 -3.11 -25.58 -6.61
CA LEU A 499 -2.11 -24.95 -5.76
C LEU A 499 -1.07 -25.96 -5.28
N TYR A 500 0.14 -25.46 -5.00
CA TYR A 500 1.17 -26.25 -4.33
C TYR A 500 1.23 -25.90 -2.83
N TYR A 501 1.02 -26.90 -1.97
CA TYR A 501 1.08 -26.78 -0.52
C TYR A 501 2.35 -27.42 0.02
N GLY A 502 3.40 -26.63 0.21
CA GLY A 502 4.73 -27.07 0.59
C GLY A 502 5.15 -26.73 2.03
N PHE A 503 4.30 -26.05 2.83
CA PHE A 503 4.68 -25.69 4.19
C PHE A 503 5.02 -26.93 5.04
N GLY A 504 6.19 -26.90 5.70
CA GLY A 504 6.74 -28.04 6.43
C GLY A 504 7.33 -29.16 5.55
N LYS A 505 7.43 -28.94 4.23
CA LYS A 505 7.98 -29.90 3.24
C LYS A 505 9.12 -29.29 2.42
N ALA A 506 9.99 -28.51 3.08
CA ALA A 506 11.15 -27.92 2.39
C ALA A 506 12.07 -29.00 1.82
N ASP A 507 12.50 -28.83 0.56
CA ASP A 507 13.47 -29.70 -0.11
C ASP A 507 14.69 -28.90 -0.55
N PRO A 508 15.79 -28.93 0.23
CA PRO A 508 17.00 -28.20 -0.09
C PRO A 508 17.66 -28.59 -1.43
N SER A 509 17.34 -29.78 -1.97
CA SER A 509 17.89 -30.28 -3.23
C SER A 509 17.30 -29.61 -4.46
N VAL A 510 16.15 -28.94 -4.32
CA VAL A 510 15.51 -28.21 -5.41
C VAL A 510 16.37 -27.01 -5.79
N GLU A 511 16.68 -26.88 -7.07
CA GLU A 511 17.35 -25.69 -7.61
C GLU A 511 16.35 -24.58 -7.89
N LEU A 512 16.74 -23.32 -7.59
CA LEU A 512 15.94 -22.17 -7.94
C LEU A 512 16.01 -21.91 -9.45
N VAL A 513 14.84 -21.72 -10.05
CA VAL A 513 14.75 -21.37 -11.47
C VAL A 513 14.98 -19.87 -11.62
N MET A 514 16.17 -19.48 -12.09
CA MET A 514 16.57 -18.08 -12.30
C MET A 514 16.34 -17.71 -13.77
N GLY A 515 15.36 -16.83 -14.02
CA GLY A 515 15.19 -16.25 -15.36
C GLY A 515 16.23 -15.15 -15.65
N PRO A 516 16.44 -14.79 -16.94
CA PRO A 516 17.43 -13.77 -17.32
C PRO A 516 17.23 -12.39 -16.69
N ASN A 517 16.00 -12.06 -16.28
CA ASN A 517 15.67 -10.80 -15.61
C ASN A 517 15.86 -10.85 -14.08
N ILE A 518 16.07 -12.01 -13.50
CA ILE A 518 16.24 -12.15 -12.05
C ILE A 518 17.72 -11.96 -11.72
N THR A 519 18.04 -10.85 -11.05
CA THR A 519 19.45 -10.51 -10.71
C THR A 519 19.60 -10.30 -9.21
N ASP A 520 20.83 -10.52 -8.72
CA ASP A 520 21.17 -10.23 -7.33
C ASP A 520 21.29 -8.73 -7.07
N TRP A 521 21.18 -8.36 -5.80
CA TRP A 521 21.39 -6.98 -5.36
C TRP A 521 22.85 -6.56 -5.54
N PRO A 522 23.12 -5.29 -5.92
CA PRO A 522 24.47 -4.77 -5.98
C PRO A 522 25.08 -4.69 -4.56
N LYS A 523 26.41 -4.63 -4.50
CA LYS A 523 27.12 -4.49 -3.22
C LYS A 523 26.72 -3.18 -2.53
N MET A 524 26.31 -3.29 -1.27
CA MET A 524 26.01 -2.17 -0.39
C MET A 524 27.19 -1.91 0.54
N TYR A 525 27.39 -0.65 0.97
CA TYR A 525 28.54 -0.23 1.76
C TYR A 525 28.09 0.32 3.11
N ASN A 526 28.89 0.07 4.15
CA ASN A 526 28.66 0.58 5.49
C ASN A 526 28.73 2.10 5.53
N LEU A 527 28.01 2.71 6.47
CA LEU A 527 28.07 4.16 6.72
C LEU A 527 29.47 4.55 7.18
N THR A 528 30.05 5.59 6.56
CA THR A 528 31.35 6.13 6.95
C THR A 528 31.23 7.17 8.08
N GLU A 529 32.35 7.71 8.56
CA GLU A 529 32.40 8.69 9.65
C GLU A 529 31.52 9.91 9.36
N ASN A 530 31.66 10.48 8.16
CA ASN A 530 30.91 11.62 7.68
C ASN A 530 30.08 11.25 6.44
N LEU A 531 29.07 12.05 6.14
CA LEU A 531 28.25 11.91 4.98
C LEU A 531 28.16 13.26 4.25
N LEU A 532 28.32 13.23 2.92
CA LEU A 532 27.96 14.32 2.01
C LEU A 532 26.89 13.80 1.06
N VAL A 533 25.77 14.48 0.99
CA VAL A 533 24.71 14.13 0.02
C VAL A 533 24.41 15.31 -0.88
N GLU A 534 24.29 15.04 -2.19
CA GLU A 534 23.87 16.01 -3.19
C GLU A 534 22.37 15.87 -3.45
N LEU A 535 21.64 16.96 -3.42
CA LEU A 535 20.21 17.00 -3.74
C LEU A 535 20.01 16.64 -5.21
N ALA A 536 19.50 15.45 -5.48
CA ALA A 536 19.20 14.98 -6.83
C ALA A 536 17.76 15.30 -7.25
N ALA A 537 16.84 15.43 -6.27
CA ALA A 537 15.47 15.90 -6.47
C ALA A 537 15.00 16.73 -5.28
N VAL A 538 14.21 17.77 -5.57
CA VAL A 538 13.54 18.63 -4.58
C VAL A 538 12.07 18.75 -4.98
N ILE A 539 11.16 18.31 -4.11
CA ILE A 539 9.72 18.19 -4.39
C ILE A 539 8.93 18.91 -3.30
N HIS A 540 8.25 19.99 -3.67
CA HIS A 540 7.47 20.84 -2.76
C HIS A 540 5.96 20.52 -2.76
N ASP A 541 5.52 19.45 -3.42
CA ASP A 541 4.12 19.04 -3.35
C ASP A 541 3.75 18.67 -1.91
N PRO A 542 2.51 18.89 -1.48
CA PRO A 542 2.07 18.58 -0.10
C PRO A 542 2.30 17.12 0.30
N VAL A 543 2.14 16.19 -0.66
CA VAL A 543 2.38 14.77 -0.48
C VAL A 543 3.05 14.22 -1.74
N THR A 544 4.06 13.37 -1.57
CA THR A 544 4.67 12.58 -2.66
C THR A 544 4.36 11.12 -2.45
N THR A 545 3.64 10.53 -3.39
CA THR A 545 3.22 9.12 -3.29
C THR A 545 4.35 8.16 -3.64
N THR A 546 4.23 6.92 -3.17
CA THR A 546 5.16 5.84 -3.57
C THR A 546 5.09 5.54 -5.08
N ASP A 547 3.97 5.84 -5.74
CA ASP A 547 3.81 5.72 -7.19
C ASP A 547 4.56 6.79 -7.99
N GLU A 548 4.75 7.97 -7.40
CA GLU A 548 5.61 9.02 -7.97
C GLU A 548 7.09 8.69 -7.76
N LEU A 549 7.44 8.11 -6.60
CA LEU A 549 8.81 7.66 -6.31
C LEU A 549 9.24 6.51 -7.22
N ILE A 550 8.36 5.53 -7.45
CA ILE A 550 8.58 4.42 -8.39
C ILE A 550 7.25 4.00 -9.03
N PRO A 551 7.05 4.18 -10.35
CA PRO A 551 5.80 3.86 -11.04
C PRO A 551 5.40 2.39 -10.88
N SER A 552 4.10 2.11 -10.64
CA SER A 552 3.64 0.74 -10.38
C SER A 552 3.55 -0.15 -11.60
N GLY A 553 2.64 0.18 -12.51
CA GLY A 553 2.25 -0.71 -13.61
C GLY A 553 3.37 -0.88 -14.61
N GLU A 554 3.97 0.21 -15.05
CA GLU A 554 5.06 0.25 -16.03
C GLU A 554 6.29 -0.57 -15.61
N THR A 555 6.55 -0.63 -14.30
CA THR A 555 7.76 -1.27 -13.77
C THR A 555 7.52 -2.66 -13.18
N SER A 556 6.28 -3.13 -13.17
CA SER A 556 5.90 -4.37 -12.47
C SER A 556 6.75 -5.57 -12.90
N SER A 557 7.05 -5.68 -14.18
CA SER A 557 7.85 -6.78 -14.74
C SER A 557 9.36 -6.69 -14.47
N TYR A 558 9.86 -5.57 -13.95
CA TYR A 558 11.29 -5.39 -13.66
C TYR A 558 11.64 -5.51 -12.17
N ARG A 559 10.67 -5.87 -11.34
CA ARG A 559 10.83 -5.93 -9.88
C ARG A 559 11.90 -6.92 -9.41
N SER A 560 12.19 -7.93 -10.21
CA SER A 560 13.22 -8.94 -9.93
C SER A 560 14.62 -8.53 -10.41
N ASN A 561 14.77 -7.32 -10.98
CA ASN A 561 16.04 -6.76 -11.44
C ASN A 561 16.26 -5.38 -10.82
N PRO A 562 16.92 -5.29 -9.66
CA PRO A 562 17.10 -4.04 -8.93
C PRO A 562 17.77 -2.93 -9.76
N LEU A 563 18.76 -3.28 -10.57
CA LEU A 563 19.49 -2.32 -11.41
C LEU A 563 18.59 -1.72 -12.49
N ARG A 564 17.82 -2.57 -13.19
CA ARG A 564 16.92 -2.11 -14.25
C ARG A 564 15.73 -1.35 -13.67
N LEU A 565 15.17 -1.83 -12.55
CA LEU A 565 14.09 -1.18 -11.87
C LEU A 565 14.46 0.25 -11.43
N ALA A 566 15.66 0.43 -10.91
CA ALA A 566 16.14 1.73 -10.43
C ALA A 566 16.15 2.82 -11.52
N GLU A 567 16.24 2.45 -12.81
CA GLU A 567 16.17 3.40 -13.94
C GLU A 567 14.82 4.15 -14.03
N PHE A 568 13.79 3.64 -13.35
CA PHE A 568 12.45 4.26 -13.34
C PHE A 568 12.20 5.14 -12.10
N THR A 569 13.17 5.30 -11.21
CA THR A 569 13.01 6.12 -9.99
C THR A 569 12.68 7.55 -10.36
N LEU A 570 11.55 8.07 -9.85
CA LEU A 570 11.02 9.42 -10.11
C LEU A 570 10.84 9.73 -11.60
N SER A 571 10.86 8.72 -12.50
CA SER A 571 10.85 8.91 -13.95
C SER A 571 9.68 9.75 -14.48
N ARG A 572 8.54 9.71 -13.79
CA ARG A 572 7.34 10.47 -14.15
C ARG A 572 7.29 11.87 -13.49
N ARG A 573 7.97 12.04 -12.35
CA ARG A 573 7.88 13.27 -11.54
C ARG A 573 9.11 14.17 -11.70
N VAL A 574 10.30 13.59 -11.65
CA VAL A 574 11.60 14.28 -11.80
C VAL A 574 12.50 13.40 -12.69
N PRO A 575 12.31 13.42 -14.03
CA PRO A 575 13.07 12.56 -14.95
C PRO A 575 14.59 12.73 -14.85
N GLU A 576 15.04 13.91 -14.42
CA GLU A 576 16.46 14.24 -14.25
C GLU A 576 17.09 13.58 -12.99
N TYR A 577 16.27 12.97 -12.11
CA TYR A 577 16.78 12.35 -10.89
C TYR A 577 17.78 11.22 -11.19
N VAL A 578 17.44 10.29 -12.07
CA VAL A 578 18.29 9.13 -12.37
C VAL A 578 19.65 9.54 -12.95
N PRO A 579 19.74 10.40 -13.97
CA PRO A 579 21.03 10.90 -14.45
C PRO A 579 21.87 11.56 -13.35
N ARG A 580 21.26 12.42 -12.51
CA ARG A 580 21.95 13.10 -11.40
C ARG A 580 22.47 12.10 -10.36
N ALA A 581 21.63 11.17 -9.93
CA ALA A 581 22.01 10.15 -8.94
C ALA A 581 23.16 9.26 -9.46
N LYS A 582 23.12 8.87 -10.73
CA LYS A 582 24.21 8.11 -11.38
C LYS A 582 25.52 8.88 -11.45
N ASP A 583 25.47 10.17 -11.73
CA ASP A 583 26.68 11.02 -11.71
C ASP A 583 27.28 11.07 -10.31
N VAL A 584 26.46 11.27 -9.28
CA VAL A 584 26.89 11.23 -7.87
C VAL A 584 27.51 9.87 -7.54
N ALA A 585 26.86 8.77 -7.92
CA ALA A 585 27.36 7.41 -7.67
C ALA A 585 28.70 7.15 -8.39
N ALA A 586 28.87 7.66 -9.59
CA ALA A 586 30.13 7.56 -10.35
C ALA A 586 31.28 8.33 -9.65
N ARG A 587 31.01 9.53 -9.15
CA ARG A 587 31.98 10.32 -8.35
C ARG A 587 32.33 9.62 -7.03
N GLU A 588 31.38 8.97 -6.37
CA GLU A 588 31.65 8.17 -5.18
C GLU A 588 32.50 6.93 -5.51
N ALA A 589 32.23 6.25 -6.62
CA ALA A 589 33.05 5.12 -7.06
C ALA A 589 34.51 5.55 -7.33
N GLN A 590 34.73 6.68 -7.97
CA GLN A 590 36.07 7.27 -8.14
C GLN A 590 36.74 7.56 -6.80
N ARG A 591 36.04 8.21 -5.87
CA ARG A 591 36.56 8.47 -4.51
C ARG A 591 37.00 7.18 -3.82
N ARG A 592 36.18 6.14 -3.88
CA ARG A 592 36.49 4.81 -3.28
C ARG A 592 37.69 4.12 -3.92
N SER A 593 37.93 4.38 -5.21
CA SER A 593 39.13 3.87 -5.92
C SER A 593 40.40 4.65 -5.60
N GLY A 594 40.31 5.72 -4.78
CA GLY A 594 41.43 6.60 -4.45
C GLY A 594 41.63 7.76 -5.45
N GLN A 595 40.74 7.89 -6.45
CA GLN A 595 40.79 8.96 -7.45
C GLN A 595 39.71 10.00 -7.13
N VAL A 596 39.92 10.82 -6.11
CA VAL A 596 38.91 11.79 -5.66
C VAL A 596 38.68 12.85 -6.72
N PRO A 597 37.43 13.03 -7.20
CA PRO A 597 37.11 14.08 -8.18
C PRO A 597 37.42 15.49 -7.65
N ALA A 598 37.92 16.36 -8.51
CA ALA A 598 38.23 17.76 -8.16
C ALA A 598 37.01 18.52 -7.65
N SER A 599 35.84 18.30 -8.26
CA SER A 599 34.57 18.91 -7.81
C SER A 599 34.19 18.50 -6.38
N LEU A 600 34.46 17.25 -5.98
CA LEU A 600 34.20 16.77 -4.63
C LEU A 600 35.16 17.42 -3.63
N LEU A 601 36.44 17.55 -3.99
CA LEU A 601 37.45 18.26 -3.16
C LEU A 601 37.08 19.74 -3.01
N GLU A 602 36.61 20.39 -4.06
CA GLU A 602 36.15 21.79 -3.98
C GLU A 602 34.99 21.94 -3.01
N THR A 603 33.98 21.06 -3.10
CA THR A 603 32.83 21.07 -2.20
C THR A 603 33.23 20.83 -0.75
N LEU A 604 34.04 19.82 -0.49
CA LEU A 604 34.53 19.50 0.89
C LEU A 604 35.44 20.62 1.43
N GLY A 605 36.19 21.31 0.57
CA GLY A 605 37.03 22.44 0.95
C GLY A 605 36.28 23.66 1.51
N ARG A 606 34.95 23.70 1.33
CA ARG A 606 34.09 24.75 1.92
C ARG A 606 33.81 24.51 3.42
N VAL A 607 33.94 23.26 3.87
CA VAL A 607 33.59 22.85 5.25
C VAL A 607 34.78 22.33 6.05
N GLY A 608 35.95 22.17 5.43
CA GLY A 608 37.17 21.73 6.15
C GLY A 608 38.33 21.36 5.22
N ASP A 609 39.28 20.58 5.77
CA ASP A 609 40.35 20.00 4.97
C ASP A 609 39.83 18.99 3.97
N ALA A 610 39.77 19.39 2.71
CA ALA A 610 39.18 18.58 1.63
C ALA A 610 39.82 17.20 1.48
N GLN A 611 41.16 17.08 1.62
CA GLN A 611 41.86 15.82 1.43
C GLN A 611 41.59 14.85 2.60
N ALA A 612 41.60 15.36 3.82
CA ALA A 612 41.29 14.59 5.02
C ALA A 612 39.82 14.15 5.01
N LEU A 613 38.89 15.05 4.70
CA LEU A 613 37.44 14.77 4.61
C LEU A 613 37.13 13.77 3.52
N ALA A 614 37.77 13.83 2.36
CA ALA A 614 37.52 12.91 1.25
C ALA A 614 37.79 11.43 1.62
N GLN A 615 38.63 11.16 2.60
CA GLN A 615 38.90 9.79 3.05
C GLN A 615 37.84 9.23 4.00
N THR A 616 37.21 10.10 4.78
CA THR A 616 36.26 9.72 5.83
C THR A 616 34.77 10.03 5.47
N THR A 617 34.52 10.66 4.35
CA THR A 617 33.20 11.11 3.94
C THR A 617 32.67 10.28 2.78
N GLN A 618 31.56 9.61 2.97
CA GLN A 618 30.79 8.94 1.94
C GLN A 618 29.98 9.98 1.15
N PHE A 619 29.97 9.85 -0.18
CA PHE A 619 29.23 10.73 -1.07
C PHE A 619 28.03 10.01 -1.68
N GLY A 620 26.87 10.62 -1.64
CA GLY A 620 25.65 10.02 -2.19
C GLY A 620 24.59 11.02 -2.60
N SER A 621 23.53 10.54 -3.21
CA SER A 621 22.38 11.36 -3.58
C SER A 621 21.34 11.44 -2.47
N CYS A 622 20.55 12.51 -2.49
CA CYS A 622 19.45 12.78 -1.57
C CYS A 622 18.20 13.24 -2.32
N VAL A 623 17.05 12.87 -1.80
CA VAL A 623 15.75 13.42 -2.21
C VAL A 623 15.21 14.26 -1.06
N PHE A 624 14.82 15.50 -1.37
CA PHE A 624 13.96 16.29 -0.51
C PHE A 624 12.51 16.19 -1.01
N ALA A 625 11.57 15.95 -0.10
CA ALA A 625 10.14 16.05 -0.38
C ALA A 625 9.39 16.48 0.89
N ASN A 626 8.32 17.27 0.77
CA ASN A 626 7.60 17.75 1.96
C ASN A 626 7.06 16.60 2.81
N LYS A 627 6.32 15.66 2.19
CA LYS A 627 5.73 14.50 2.88
C LYS A 627 5.77 13.27 1.96
N PRO A 628 6.90 12.56 1.88
CA PRO A 628 7.05 11.41 0.98
C PRO A 628 6.50 10.12 1.57
N GLY A 629 6.10 9.19 0.67
CA GLY A 629 5.86 7.79 1.00
C GLY A 629 4.42 7.44 1.32
N ASP A 630 3.47 8.24 0.86
CA ASP A 630 2.05 7.86 0.88
C ASP A 630 1.78 6.73 -0.13
N GLY A 631 0.92 5.80 0.23
CA GLY A 631 0.45 4.75 -0.65
C GLY A 631 0.95 3.35 -0.33
N SER A 632 1.41 2.63 -1.34
CA SER A 632 1.80 1.22 -1.27
C SER A 632 2.98 0.96 -0.34
N ALA A 633 3.06 -0.21 0.26
CA ALA A 633 4.23 -0.66 1.04
C ALA A 633 5.45 -0.94 0.13
N ARG A 634 5.71 -0.09 -0.85
CA ARG A 634 6.74 -0.30 -1.85
C ARG A 634 8.12 -0.06 -1.29
N GLU A 635 8.74 -1.13 -0.96
CA GLU A 635 10.15 -1.18 -0.66
C GLU A 635 10.99 -0.58 -1.80
N GLN A 636 10.56 -0.77 -3.06
CA GLN A 636 11.25 -0.27 -4.25
C GLN A 636 11.36 1.27 -4.30
N ALA A 637 10.46 1.99 -3.67
CA ALA A 637 10.58 3.45 -3.53
C ALA A 637 11.84 3.87 -2.75
N ALA A 638 12.35 3.01 -1.88
CA ALA A 638 13.60 3.20 -1.14
C ALA A 638 14.78 2.44 -1.79
N SER A 639 14.62 1.13 -2.08
CA SER A 639 15.73 0.33 -2.62
C SER A 639 16.27 0.85 -3.94
N CYS A 640 15.41 1.38 -4.82
CA CYS A 640 15.85 1.95 -6.09
C CYS A 640 16.71 3.21 -5.90
N GLN A 641 16.38 4.04 -4.93
CA GLN A 641 17.23 5.18 -4.55
C GLN A 641 18.58 4.67 -4.04
N LYS A 642 18.59 3.63 -3.18
CA LYS A 642 19.82 3.03 -2.66
C LYS A 642 20.69 2.42 -3.76
N VAL A 643 20.10 1.70 -4.69
CA VAL A 643 20.79 1.13 -5.87
C VAL A 643 21.47 2.21 -6.71
N LEU A 644 20.86 3.40 -6.81
CA LEU A 644 21.40 4.57 -7.50
C LEU A 644 22.38 5.39 -6.65
N GLY A 645 22.77 4.92 -5.45
CA GLY A 645 23.68 5.65 -4.57
C GLY A 645 23.01 6.67 -3.67
N GLY A 646 21.72 6.53 -3.38
CA GLY A 646 20.99 7.32 -2.39
C GLY A 646 21.35 6.92 -0.97
N PHE A 647 21.69 7.90 -0.11
CA PHE A 647 22.07 7.66 1.29
C PHE A 647 21.21 8.40 2.31
N ALA A 648 20.41 9.38 1.87
CA ALA A 648 19.50 10.10 2.74
C ALA A 648 18.26 10.56 1.99
N ASN A 649 17.19 10.72 2.75
CA ASN A 649 16.03 11.54 2.37
C ASN A 649 15.85 12.61 3.43
N ILE A 650 15.40 13.80 3.01
CA ILE A 650 15.08 14.92 3.91
C ILE A 650 13.61 15.30 3.66
N CYS A 651 12.83 15.44 4.73
CA CYS A 651 11.43 15.82 4.63
C CYS A 651 10.98 16.57 5.89
N TYR A 652 9.79 17.15 5.86
CA TYR A 652 9.17 17.66 7.09
C TYR A 652 8.53 16.51 7.88
N GLU A 653 7.91 15.55 7.18
CA GLU A 653 7.21 14.41 7.78
C GLU A 653 7.17 13.24 6.79
N TYR A 654 7.32 12.02 7.27
CA TYR A 654 7.05 10.82 6.48
C TYR A 654 5.55 10.51 6.47
N ALA A 655 4.97 10.32 5.29
CA ALA A 655 3.54 10.04 5.16
C ALA A 655 3.13 8.74 5.85
N THR A 656 3.99 7.73 5.83
CA THR A 656 3.73 6.43 6.48
C THR A 656 4.97 5.88 7.19
N LYS A 657 4.74 5.12 8.28
CA LYS A 657 5.78 4.33 8.94
C LYS A 657 6.46 3.37 7.94
N ARG A 658 5.67 2.76 7.06
CA ARG A 658 6.16 1.78 6.06
C ARG A 658 7.29 2.32 5.19
N TYR A 659 7.13 3.52 4.64
CA TYR A 659 8.17 4.11 3.80
C TYR A 659 9.43 4.47 4.61
N ARG A 660 9.26 5.02 5.81
CA ARG A 660 10.38 5.31 6.72
C ARG A 660 11.15 4.04 7.08
N SER A 661 10.45 2.96 7.43
CA SER A 661 11.07 1.65 7.72
C SER A 661 11.82 1.10 6.50
N ASN A 662 11.26 1.24 5.29
CA ASN A 662 11.95 0.84 4.07
C ASN A 662 13.25 1.63 3.86
N CYS A 663 13.25 2.94 4.10
CA CYS A 663 14.48 3.74 4.04
C CYS A 663 15.54 3.20 5.02
N ILE A 664 15.16 2.96 6.27
CA ILE A 664 16.07 2.43 7.31
C ILE A 664 16.64 1.07 6.89
N ASN A 665 15.79 0.13 6.45
CA ASN A 665 16.20 -1.21 6.05
C ASN A 665 17.16 -1.24 4.85
N TRP A 666 17.09 -0.22 4.00
CA TRP A 666 18.05 0.00 2.92
C TRP A 666 19.22 0.91 3.31
N GLY A 667 19.36 1.28 4.60
CA GLY A 667 20.43 2.14 5.08
C GLY A 667 20.38 3.55 4.46
N ILE A 668 19.20 4.03 4.16
CA ILE A 668 18.93 5.42 3.78
C ILE A 668 18.57 6.17 5.07
N LEU A 669 19.33 7.19 5.41
CA LEU A 669 19.08 8.02 6.60
C LEU A 669 17.76 8.78 6.43
N PRO A 670 16.77 8.55 7.32
CA PRO A 670 15.44 9.13 7.18
C PRO A 670 15.35 10.47 7.93
N PHE A 671 16.05 11.47 7.45
CA PHE A 671 16.07 12.79 8.08
C PHE A 671 14.75 13.53 8.00
N THR A 672 14.41 14.21 9.09
CA THR A 672 13.35 15.22 9.12
C THR A 672 13.90 16.58 9.53
N ILE A 673 13.20 17.65 9.17
CA ILE A 673 13.44 19.03 9.61
C ILE A 673 12.17 19.58 10.23
N ASP A 674 12.29 20.61 11.06
CA ASP A 674 11.13 21.22 11.72
C ASP A 674 10.17 21.87 10.72
N GLN A 675 8.87 21.75 11.00
CA GLN A 675 7.84 22.42 10.24
C GLN A 675 8.07 23.93 10.23
N GLY A 676 8.03 24.52 9.03
CA GLY A 676 8.27 25.95 8.86
C GLY A 676 9.75 26.34 8.65
N THR A 677 10.71 25.40 8.76
CA THR A 677 12.09 25.64 8.31
C THR A 677 12.08 25.83 6.79
N PRO A 678 12.52 26.97 6.27
CA PRO A 678 12.60 27.16 4.81
C PRO A 678 13.55 26.13 4.19
N PHE A 679 13.15 25.51 3.09
CA PHE A 679 14.00 24.62 2.31
C PHE A 679 13.97 25.05 0.84
N ASP A 680 14.69 26.15 0.54
CA ASP A 680 14.73 26.78 -0.79
C ASP A 680 15.93 26.29 -1.64
N TYR A 681 16.60 25.23 -1.20
CA TYR A 681 17.74 24.64 -1.88
C TYR A 681 17.33 23.91 -3.16
N GLN A 682 18.29 23.80 -4.08
CA GLN A 682 18.04 23.32 -5.42
C GLN A 682 18.81 22.01 -5.71
N PRO A 683 18.41 21.21 -6.70
CA PRO A 683 19.23 20.10 -7.17
C PRO A 683 20.66 20.54 -7.52
N GLY A 684 21.63 19.79 -7.00
CA GLY A 684 23.07 20.10 -7.08
C GLY A 684 23.66 20.81 -5.86
N ASP A 685 22.83 21.36 -4.95
CA ASP A 685 23.30 21.77 -3.64
C ASP A 685 23.59 20.53 -2.78
N CYS A 686 24.57 20.61 -1.89
CA CYS A 686 25.03 19.50 -1.07
C CYS A 686 24.70 19.71 0.41
N VAL A 687 24.47 18.64 1.15
CA VAL A 687 24.32 18.64 2.62
C VAL A 687 25.45 17.81 3.21
N PHE A 688 26.32 18.45 3.97
CA PHE A 688 27.40 17.81 4.71
C PHE A 688 26.97 17.52 6.14
N VAL A 689 27.13 16.26 6.56
CA VAL A 689 26.74 15.78 7.91
C VAL A 689 27.97 15.20 8.59
N PRO A 690 28.72 16.03 9.35
CA PRO A 690 29.90 15.57 10.05
C PRO A 690 29.57 14.63 11.20
N GLY A 691 30.40 13.61 11.43
CA GLY A 691 30.29 12.69 12.57
C GLY A 691 28.99 11.88 12.59
N ILE A 692 28.32 11.71 11.47
CA ILE A 692 27.01 11.02 11.40
C ILE A 692 27.06 9.59 11.95
N ARG A 693 28.16 8.86 11.70
CA ARG A 693 28.30 7.50 12.20
C ARG A 693 28.26 7.47 13.74
N ALA A 694 29.08 8.29 14.39
CA ALA A 694 29.07 8.41 15.84
C ALA A 694 27.74 8.93 16.40
N ALA A 695 27.07 9.83 15.70
CA ALA A 695 25.76 10.34 16.10
C ALA A 695 24.71 9.21 16.13
N ILE A 696 24.65 8.36 15.11
CA ILE A 696 23.75 7.20 15.06
C ILE A 696 24.12 6.17 16.12
N GLU A 697 25.40 5.84 16.30
CA GLU A 697 25.88 4.91 17.33
C GLU A 697 25.44 5.35 18.74
N ASN A 698 25.59 6.62 19.05
CA ASN A 698 25.24 7.21 20.35
C ASN A 698 23.75 7.53 20.51
N GLY A 699 22.93 7.36 19.46
CA GLY A 699 21.50 7.63 19.48
C GLY A 699 21.14 9.11 19.55
N ALA A 700 21.98 9.97 18.98
CA ALA A 700 21.66 11.38 18.83
C ALA A 700 20.44 11.54 17.90
N GLU A 701 19.46 12.33 18.35
CA GLU A 701 18.25 12.60 17.56
C GLU A 701 18.34 13.89 16.75
N ASP A 702 19.11 14.86 17.25
CA ASP A 702 19.37 16.14 16.61
C ASP A 702 20.78 16.13 16.03
N ILE A 703 20.87 16.33 14.71
CA ILE A 703 22.10 16.14 13.94
C ILE A 703 22.43 17.42 13.19
N PRO A 704 23.42 18.20 13.64
CA PRO A 704 23.88 19.40 12.93
C PRO A 704 24.46 19.03 11.56
N ALA A 705 24.08 19.80 10.55
CA ALA A 705 24.55 19.66 9.19
C ALA A 705 24.82 21.04 8.56
N GLN A 706 25.51 21.05 7.45
CA GLN A 706 25.78 22.28 6.67
C GLN A 706 25.36 22.07 5.22
N VAL A 707 24.55 22.98 4.71
CA VAL A 707 24.22 23.03 3.27
C VAL A 707 25.30 23.82 2.57
N ILE A 708 25.83 23.25 1.49
CA ILE A 708 26.82 23.86 0.62
C ILE A 708 26.12 24.14 -0.72
N CYS A 709 25.83 25.37 -1.00
CA CYS A 709 25.15 25.78 -2.22
C CYS A 709 26.12 25.83 -3.41
N ARG A 710 25.59 25.70 -4.62
CA ARG A 710 26.37 25.75 -5.86
C ARG A 710 27.10 27.11 -6.08
N ASP A 711 26.60 28.17 -5.49
CA ASP A 711 27.25 29.48 -5.49
C ASP A 711 28.43 29.58 -4.49
N GLY A 712 28.66 28.51 -3.72
CA GLY A 712 29.72 28.41 -2.71
C GLY A 712 29.33 28.95 -1.33
N SER A 713 28.11 29.44 -1.14
CA SER A 713 27.59 29.81 0.18
C SER A 713 27.33 28.57 1.03
N THR A 714 27.43 28.71 2.36
CA THR A 714 27.16 27.67 3.32
C THR A 714 26.13 28.11 4.33
N HIS A 715 25.22 27.21 4.73
CA HIS A 715 24.14 27.47 5.67
C HIS A 715 24.04 26.33 6.67
N ASP A 716 23.80 26.65 7.93
CA ASP A 716 23.55 25.64 8.94
C ASP A 716 22.16 25.05 8.78
N LEU A 717 22.05 23.74 8.98
CA LEU A 717 20.78 22.98 8.94
C LEU A 717 20.74 22.00 10.09
N LEU A 718 19.63 21.98 10.83
CA LEU A 718 19.41 20.98 11.88
C LEU A 718 18.54 19.87 11.32
N LEU A 719 19.10 18.66 11.26
CA LEU A 719 18.40 17.44 10.86
C LEU A 719 17.99 16.65 12.10
N HIS A 720 16.91 15.87 11.98
CA HIS A 720 16.44 14.99 13.03
C HIS A 720 16.31 13.55 12.55
N VAL A 721 16.73 12.61 13.42
CA VAL A 721 16.48 11.16 13.24
C VAL A 721 15.96 10.62 14.55
N ARG A 722 14.64 10.57 14.73
CA ARG A 722 14.01 10.25 16.01
C ARG A 722 13.49 8.81 16.05
N GLY A 723 13.55 8.21 17.25
CA GLY A 723 12.89 6.94 17.54
C GLY A 723 13.46 5.74 16.79
N LEU A 724 14.78 5.68 16.57
CA LEU A 724 15.44 4.50 16.05
C LEU A 724 15.59 3.43 17.15
N THR A 725 15.21 2.20 16.85
CA THR A 725 15.54 1.05 17.68
C THR A 725 17.03 0.71 17.57
N GLN A 726 17.55 -0.13 18.46
CA GLN A 726 18.95 -0.55 18.39
C GLN A 726 19.27 -1.28 17.10
N ASP A 727 18.39 -2.19 16.67
CA ASP A 727 18.57 -2.93 15.41
C ASP A 727 18.53 -1.97 14.20
N GLU A 728 17.64 -0.97 14.19
CA GLU A 728 17.58 0.02 13.12
C GLU A 728 18.85 0.87 13.02
N LYS A 729 19.44 1.25 14.14
CA LYS A 729 20.75 1.93 14.16
C LYS A 729 21.83 1.07 13.52
N GLU A 730 21.94 -0.19 13.93
CA GLU A 730 22.91 -1.13 13.40
C GLU A 730 22.72 -1.40 11.91
N ILE A 731 21.48 -1.52 11.43
CA ILE A 731 21.17 -1.66 10.00
C ILE A 731 21.67 -0.45 9.19
N ILE A 732 21.45 0.76 9.71
CA ILE A 732 21.96 1.99 9.07
C ILE A 732 23.49 1.99 9.03
N LEU A 733 24.13 1.65 10.14
CA LEU A 733 25.59 1.60 10.27
C LEU A 733 26.22 0.57 9.32
N ASP A 734 25.60 -0.60 9.19
CA ASP A 734 26.03 -1.67 8.29
C ASP A 734 25.66 -1.41 6.82
N GLY A 735 24.92 -0.33 6.55
CA GLY A 735 24.58 0.15 5.21
C GLY A 735 23.32 -0.44 4.60
N CYS A 736 22.83 -1.57 5.09
CA CYS A 736 21.50 -2.14 4.79
C CYS A 736 21.26 -3.41 5.62
N LEU A 737 20.01 -3.89 5.59
CA LEU A 737 19.58 -5.10 6.29
C LEU A 737 20.38 -6.36 5.88
N MET A 738 20.71 -6.50 4.59
CA MET A 738 21.50 -7.66 4.11
C MET A 738 22.88 -7.71 4.76
N ASN A 739 23.58 -6.58 4.81
CA ASN A 739 24.90 -6.49 5.47
C ASN A 739 24.80 -6.75 6.98
N TYR A 740 23.75 -6.20 7.61
CA TYR A 740 23.48 -6.40 9.04
C TYR A 740 23.40 -7.88 9.40
N TYR A 741 22.65 -8.69 8.63
CA TYR A 741 22.58 -10.12 8.88
C TYR A 741 23.84 -10.86 8.47
N ALA A 742 24.45 -10.52 7.33
CA ALA A 742 25.67 -11.18 6.87
C ALA A 742 26.85 -11.02 7.86
N ALA A 743 26.90 -9.91 8.61
CA ALA A 743 27.93 -9.68 9.62
C ALA A 743 27.70 -10.45 10.94
N ARG A 744 26.49 -10.97 11.18
CA ARG A 744 26.08 -11.64 12.43
C ARG A 744 25.85 -13.15 12.28
N MET A 745 26.05 -13.68 11.10
CA MET A 745 26.05 -15.12 10.77
C MET A 745 27.46 -15.70 10.83
#